data_543f1c66cbccecefa40a89b541c1c122
#
_entry.id   543f1c66cbccecefa40a89b541c1c122
#
_cell.length_a   1.000
_cell.length_b   1.000
_cell.length_c   1.000
_cell.angle_alpha   90.00
_cell.angle_beta   90.00
_cell.angle_gamma   90.00
#
_symmetry.space_group_name_H-M   'P 1'
#
loop_
_entity.id
_entity.type
_entity.pdbx_description
1 polymer ?
#
loop_
_entity_poly.entity_id
_entity_poly.type
_entity_poly.pdbx_seq_one_letter_code
_entity_poly.pdbx_strand_id
1 'polypeptide(L)'
;MFDALARFADRRARRIGIFAIAFFLLAGALGGSVASHLDPYGAEDPASETVKARNSLEAAGWRSPAVIAVVEDAPVADPATRARVEALEDQVRARADVASVSGYYDTRSPAFVSDDGDSTYFAVALKPTGDKEVQDAGGEIADQLSAHPGVLVGGLAVAQKQVNEQVEKDLRMAELLAFPLLFLLSLLFFRSLVASVLPLMIGGLAIVGTFLILRLASEVASISIFALNLTTALGLGLAIDYSLFIVSRYREEIARSGPGLAAMRRVLATAGRTVFFSSLTVAAALASLLVFPQRFLYSMGLGGALVALLAATISLTVLPAVLTLLGNRVNAGAPRFLQRRAAADARPAESGFWYRLSRFVMRRPVPVATLSALLLIVLGLPFFGIKFNTVDPTVLPQSASARQAYETISDEFPPYHDTPIWVDLEGATPAQAGAYAARVRSVEGVSEVLPPERLNREVTAVQAISANPFASTASQDTVRAIRDLPAPPGASARVTGASADFIDFQASLASHLPIAVAIIVVATLVILFLMTGSVVLPVKSLLMNFLNLSAVFGLLVLIFQDGHLEGLLGFTSPGAIEQTMPILIFAVAFGLSTDYAVFLLSRIKEARDGGASDSESVAIGLERTGRIVTAAALLFAVAMLAFATSKIIFIKENGVGTALAVLIDASIIRALLVPALMELLGKWNWWAPAPLRRLHERIGVGEGGSQPRPRPELSSADQL
;
A
#
# COMPACT_ATOMS: atom_id res chain seq x y z
N MET A 1 -3.10 9.73 -31.44
CA MET A 1 -3.29 10.30 -30.10
C MET A 1 -2.15 11.24 -29.70
N PHE A 2 -0.90 10.77 -29.60
CA PHE A 2 0.25 11.57 -29.13
C PHE A 2 0.58 12.80 -29.97
N ASP A 3 0.41 12.74 -31.30
CA ASP A 3 0.56 13.91 -32.19
C ASP A 3 -0.50 15.00 -31.92
N ALA A 4 -1.72 14.60 -31.62
CA ALA A 4 -2.78 15.53 -31.18
C ALA A 4 -2.47 16.18 -29.84
N LEU A 5 -1.94 15.40 -28.86
CA LEU A 5 -1.48 15.92 -27.56
C LEU A 5 -0.34 16.92 -27.73
N ALA A 6 0.64 16.62 -28.60
CA ALA A 6 1.76 17.54 -28.87
C ALA A 6 1.26 18.88 -29.43
N ARG A 7 0.35 18.82 -30.40
CA ARG A 7 -0.27 20.03 -30.94
C ARG A 7 -1.11 20.79 -29.93
N PHE A 8 -1.82 20.10 -29.07
CA PHE A 8 -2.64 20.69 -28.02
C PHE A 8 -1.77 21.40 -27.00
N ALA A 9 -0.72 20.73 -26.52
CA ALA A 9 0.25 21.28 -25.55
C ALA A 9 0.96 22.53 -26.14
N ASP A 10 1.38 22.48 -27.42
CA ASP A 10 2.07 23.57 -28.08
C ASP A 10 1.15 24.80 -28.29
N ARG A 11 -0.03 24.59 -28.88
CA ARG A 11 -0.94 25.68 -29.21
C ARG A 11 -1.60 26.34 -28.01
N ARG A 12 -1.81 25.60 -26.92
CA ARG A 12 -2.57 26.06 -25.74
C ARG A 12 -1.75 26.08 -24.46
N ALA A 13 -0.42 26.10 -24.55
CA ALA A 13 0.50 25.98 -23.42
C ALA A 13 0.15 26.93 -22.26
N ARG A 14 -0.08 28.24 -22.55
CA ARG A 14 -0.44 29.23 -21.52
C ARG A 14 -1.79 28.92 -20.83
N ARG A 15 -2.80 28.49 -21.63
CA ARG A 15 -4.14 28.18 -21.09
C ARG A 15 -4.08 26.93 -20.21
N ILE A 16 -3.30 25.91 -20.62
CA ILE A 16 -3.07 24.69 -19.82
C ILE A 16 -2.36 25.03 -18.50
N GLY A 17 -1.34 25.90 -18.54
CA GLY A 17 -0.65 26.35 -17.35
C GLY A 17 -1.56 27.10 -16.38
N ILE A 18 -2.38 28.03 -16.87
CA ILE A 18 -3.38 28.76 -16.04
C ILE A 18 -4.39 27.79 -15.46
N PHE A 19 -4.92 26.85 -16.27
CA PHE A 19 -5.86 25.84 -15.80
C PHE A 19 -5.24 24.93 -14.71
N ALA A 20 -3.97 24.52 -14.87
CA ALA A 20 -3.27 23.71 -13.89
C ALA A 20 -3.11 24.44 -12.53
N ILE A 21 -2.79 25.75 -12.59
CA ILE A 21 -2.71 26.56 -11.35
C ILE A 21 -4.09 26.72 -10.71
N ALA A 22 -5.12 27.05 -11.51
CA ALA A 22 -6.48 27.18 -11.00
C ALA A 22 -7.00 25.86 -10.41
N PHE A 23 -6.73 24.73 -11.08
CA PHE A 23 -7.06 23.40 -10.61
C PHE A 23 -6.33 23.08 -9.29
N PHE A 24 -5.02 23.40 -9.20
CA PHE A 24 -4.25 23.19 -7.97
C PHE A 24 -4.82 23.94 -6.77
N LEU A 25 -5.18 25.22 -6.98
CA LEU A 25 -5.77 26.06 -5.94
C LEU A 25 -7.17 25.55 -5.52
N LEU A 26 -8.01 25.22 -6.50
CA LEU A 26 -9.36 24.70 -6.25
C LEU A 26 -9.29 23.32 -5.55
N ALA A 27 -8.49 22.41 -6.10
CA ALA A 27 -8.34 21.08 -5.54
C ALA A 27 -7.67 21.11 -4.16
N GLY A 28 -6.75 22.05 -3.90
CA GLY A 28 -6.16 22.27 -2.58
C GLY A 28 -7.18 22.80 -1.57
N ALA A 29 -8.01 23.76 -1.98
CA ALA A 29 -9.04 24.32 -1.11
C ALA A 29 -10.14 23.31 -0.75
N LEU A 30 -10.62 22.53 -1.71
CA LEU A 30 -11.70 21.55 -1.51
C LEU A 30 -11.20 20.19 -1.02
N GLY A 31 -10.05 19.73 -1.52
CA GLY A 31 -9.46 18.44 -1.17
C GLY A 31 -8.61 18.49 0.11
N GLY A 32 -8.19 19.68 0.57
CA GLY A 32 -7.35 19.82 1.77
C GLY A 32 -7.99 19.32 3.07
N SER A 33 -9.33 19.30 3.13
CA SER A 33 -10.09 18.77 4.27
C SER A 33 -10.44 17.28 4.12
N VAL A 34 -9.89 16.56 3.15
CA VAL A 34 -10.27 15.16 2.84
C VAL A 34 -10.14 14.26 4.06
N ALA A 35 -9.06 14.38 4.84
CA ALA A 35 -8.81 13.54 6.02
C ALA A 35 -9.98 13.54 7.03
N SER A 36 -10.63 14.69 7.22
CA SER A 36 -11.76 14.80 8.14
C SER A 36 -13.08 14.19 7.64
N HIS A 37 -13.11 13.72 6.38
CA HIS A 37 -14.28 13.12 5.74
C HIS A 37 -14.08 11.64 5.39
N LEU A 38 -12.91 11.10 5.74
CA LEU A 38 -12.59 9.70 5.52
C LEU A 38 -12.83 8.90 6.79
N ASP A 39 -13.17 7.63 6.58
CA ASP A 39 -13.46 6.69 7.63
C ASP A 39 -12.17 6.05 8.19
N PRO A 40 -12.24 5.46 9.38
CA PRO A 40 -11.14 4.70 9.96
C PRO A 40 -10.71 3.49 9.12
N TYR A 41 -9.76 2.73 9.64
CA TYR A 41 -9.09 1.59 9.03
C TYR A 41 -10.01 0.67 8.20
N GLY A 42 -11.00 0.02 8.83
CA GLY A 42 -12.00 -0.82 8.15
C GLY A 42 -11.42 -2.12 7.56
N ALA A 43 -11.06 -3.05 8.45
CA ALA A 43 -10.54 -4.38 8.08
C ALA A 43 -11.63 -5.42 7.77
N GLU A 44 -12.87 -5.15 8.12
CA GLU A 44 -13.95 -6.13 8.15
C GLU A 44 -14.51 -6.45 6.77
N ASP A 45 -14.93 -7.71 6.60
CA ASP A 45 -15.77 -8.14 5.49
C ASP A 45 -17.23 -8.15 5.96
N PRO A 46 -18.11 -7.28 5.41
CA PRO A 46 -19.51 -7.22 5.81
C PRO A 46 -20.29 -8.54 5.57
N ALA A 47 -19.77 -9.42 4.71
CA ALA A 47 -20.40 -10.71 4.42
C ALA A 47 -19.97 -11.83 5.37
N SER A 48 -18.97 -11.59 6.24
CA SER A 48 -18.46 -12.59 7.19
C SER A 48 -19.49 -13.00 8.24
N GLU A 49 -19.29 -14.18 8.84
CA GLU A 49 -20.14 -14.68 9.93
C GLU A 49 -20.02 -13.78 11.16
N THR A 50 -18.78 -13.38 11.50
CA THR A 50 -18.50 -12.53 12.66
C THR A 50 -19.23 -11.20 12.61
N VAL A 51 -19.23 -10.52 11.46
CA VAL A 51 -19.94 -9.25 11.29
C VAL A 51 -21.45 -9.45 11.40
N LYS A 52 -22.01 -10.52 10.83
CA LYS A 52 -23.43 -10.85 10.95
C LYS A 52 -23.84 -11.17 12.40
N ALA A 53 -23.00 -11.95 13.13
CA ALA A 53 -23.23 -12.26 14.53
C ALA A 53 -23.20 -10.99 15.39
N ARG A 54 -22.19 -10.16 15.22
CA ARG A 54 -22.06 -8.88 15.94
C ARG A 54 -23.24 -7.96 15.66
N ASN A 55 -23.63 -7.77 14.40
CA ASN A 55 -24.76 -6.92 14.04
C ASN A 55 -26.08 -7.43 14.67
N SER A 56 -26.28 -8.75 14.75
CA SER A 56 -27.45 -9.36 15.42
C SER A 56 -27.45 -9.07 16.92
N LEU A 57 -26.29 -9.28 17.59
CA LEU A 57 -26.12 -8.98 19.01
C LEU A 57 -26.34 -7.49 19.29
N GLU A 58 -25.80 -6.60 18.48
CA GLU A 58 -25.95 -5.16 18.62
C GLU A 58 -27.39 -4.68 18.41
N ALA A 59 -28.07 -5.25 17.43
CA ALA A 59 -29.50 -4.98 17.19
C ALA A 59 -30.37 -5.45 18.38
N ALA A 60 -29.91 -6.48 19.10
CA ALA A 60 -30.56 -6.98 20.29
C ALA A 60 -30.28 -6.19 21.57
N GLY A 61 -29.36 -5.22 21.51
CA GLY A 61 -29.00 -4.35 22.64
C GLY A 61 -27.63 -4.61 23.26
N TRP A 62 -26.93 -5.66 22.84
CA TRP A 62 -25.55 -5.88 23.24
C TRP A 62 -24.63 -4.76 22.71
N ARG A 63 -23.61 -4.41 23.46
CA ARG A 63 -22.62 -3.40 23.06
C ARG A 63 -21.23 -3.88 23.40
N SER A 64 -20.34 -3.85 22.42
CA SER A 64 -18.92 -4.08 22.63
C SER A 64 -18.32 -2.94 23.46
N PRO A 65 -17.44 -3.20 24.42
CA PRO A 65 -16.67 -2.18 25.09
C PRO A 65 -15.83 -1.39 24.07
N ALA A 66 -16.06 -0.09 24.02
CA ALA A 66 -15.35 0.82 23.12
C ALA A 66 -14.16 1.51 23.82
N VAL A 67 -14.29 1.75 25.12
CA VAL A 67 -13.26 2.36 25.99
C VAL A 67 -13.05 1.46 27.20
N ILE A 68 -11.79 1.32 27.63
CA ILE A 68 -11.40 0.62 28.87
C ILE A 68 -10.52 1.59 29.66
N ALA A 69 -10.87 1.78 30.93
CA ALA A 69 -10.10 2.61 31.85
C ALA A 69 -9.52 1.77 32.98
N VAL A 70 -8.20 1.62 33.00
CA VAL A 70 -7.47 0.92 34.07
C VAL A 70 -7.11 1.94 35.14
N VAL A 71 -7.42 1.66 36.39
CA VAL A 71 -7.06 2.44 37.58
C VAL A 71 -5.98 1.68 38.32
N GLU A 72 -4.77 2.19 38.21
CA GLU A 72 -3.58 1.65 38.87
C GLU A 72 -3.46 2.08 40.34
N ASP A 73 -2.66 1.38 41.12
CA ASP A 73 -2.47 1.61 42.58
C ASP A 73 -3.80 1.78 43.30
N ALA A 74 -4.74 0.87 43.02
CA ALA A 74 -6.14 0.96 43.42
C ALA A 74 -6.62 -0.37 44.07
N PRO A 75 -6.16 -0.73 45.28
CA PRO A 75 -6.58 -1.95 45.95
C PRO A 75 -8.10 -1.99 46.09
N VAL A 76 -8.74 -2.99 45.48
CA VAL A 76 -10.21 -3.08 45.38
C VAL A 76 -10.93 -3.23 46.70
N ALA A 77 -10.21 -3.67 47.76
CA ALA A 77 -10.74 -3.78 49.11
C ALA A 77 -10.79 -2.44 49.87
N ASP A 78 -10.06 -1.40 49.38
CA ASP A 78 -10.03 -0.07 50.01
C ASP A 78 -11.30 0.73 49.70
N PRO A 79 -12.03 1.22 50.71
CA PRO A 79 -13.18 2.11 50.50
C PRO A 79 -12.85 3.41 49.77
N ALA A 80 -11.62 3.92 49.88
CA ALA A 80 -11.19 5.12 49.16
C ALA A 80 -11.04 4.83 47.66
N THR A 81 -10.47 3.70 47.30
CA THR A 81 -10.40 3.18 45.93
C THR A 81 -11.80 3.03 45.32
N ARG A 82 -12.72 2.41 46.08
CA ARG A 82 -14.11 2.26 45.65
C ARG A 82 -14.75 3.63 45.33
N ALA A 83 -14.65 4.58 46.21
CA ALA A 83 -15.22 5.91 46.01
C ALA A 83 -14.60 6.63 44.82
N ARG A 84 -13.28 6.46 44.60
CA ARG A 84 -12.56 7.01 43.42
C ARG A 84 -13.06 6.41 42.11
N VAL A 85 -13.15 5.06 42.05
CA VAL A 85 -13.59 4.37 40.83
C VAL A 85 -15.05 4.67 40.51
N GLU A 86 -15.95 4.59 41.51
CA GLU A 86 -17.37 4.94 41.35
C GLU A 86 -17.54 6.39 40.85
N ALA A 87 -16.74 7.34 41.35
CA ALA A 87 -16.78 8.73 40.87
C ALA A 87 -16.33 8.88 39.39
N LEU A 88 -15.32 8.13 38.96
CA LEU A 88 -14.89 8.09 37.54
C LEU A 88 -15.95 7.46 36.67
N GLU A 89 -16.55 6.33 37.09
CA GLU A 89 -17.65 5.67 36.38
C GLU A 89 -18.87 6.58 36.24
N ASP A 90 -19.26 7.29 37.32
CA ASP A 90 -20.40 8.21 37.31
C ASP A 90 -20.15 9.42 36.39
N GLN A 91 -18.92 9.93 36.36
CA GLN A 91 -18.52 11.01 35.44
C GLN A 91 -18.69 10.60 33.97
N VAL A 92 -18.32 9.35 33.63
CA VAL A 92 -18.49 8.81 32.26
C VAL A 92 -19.95 8.45 31.98
N ARG A 93 -20.64 7.85 32.95
CA ARG A 93 -22.07 7.44 32.85
C ARG A 93 -23.01 8.65 32.62
N ALA A 94 -22.63 9.84 33.09
CA ALA A 94 -23.38 11.05 32.87
C ALA A 94 -23.36 11.59 31.42
N ARG A 95 -22.47 11.06 30.59
CA ARG A 95 -22.37 11.49 29.18
C ARG A 95 -23.53 10.96 28.34
N ALA A 96 -23.99 11.75 27.37
CA ALA A 96 -25.12 11.40 26.51
C ALA A 96 -24.81 10.28 25.49
N ASP A 97 -23.54 10.12 25.12
CA ASP A 97 -23.03 9.15 24.15
C ASP A 97 -22.69 7.77 24.76
N VAL A 98 -22.72 7.66 26.09
CA VAL A 98 -22.48 6.40 26.81
C VAL A 98 -23.75 5.57 26.88
N ALA A 99 -23.64 4.29 26.55
CA ALA A 99 -24.71 3.29 26.67
C ALA A 99 -24.68 2.60 28.04
N SER A 100 -23.51 2.12 28.45
CA SER A 100 -23.30 1.48 29.75
C SER A 100 -21.85 1.59 30.22
N VAL A 101 -21.66 1.50 31.53
CA VAL A 101 -20.36 1.39 32.19
C VAL A 101 -20.44 0.15 33.07
N SER A 102 -19.45 -0.73 32.98
CA SER A 102 -19.37 -2.00 33.74
C SER A 102 -18.00 -2.14 34.38
N GLY A 103 -17.92 -2.30 35.68
CA GLY A 103 -16.70 -2.48 36.43
C GLY A 103 -16.87 -3.50 37.57
N TYR A 104 -15.82 -3.64 38.40
CA TYR A 104 -15.83 -4.57 39.52
C TYR A 104 -16.94 -4.29 40.50
N TYR A 105 -17.18 -3.02 40.83
CA TYR A 105 -18.14 -2.67 41.90
C TYR A 105 -19.60 -2.87 41.49
N ASP A 106 -19.91 -2.82 40.17
CA ASP A 106 -21.23 -3.14 39.62
C ASP A 106 -21.44 -4.66 39.51
N THR A 107 -20.44 -5.40 38.97
CA THR A 107 -20.60 -6.79 38.54
C THR A 107 -20.11 -7.80 39.55
N ARG A 108 -19.18 -7.42 40.44
CA ARG A 108 -18.43 -8.32 41.34
C ARG A 108 -17.64 -9.40 40.61
N SER A 109 -17.40 -9.22 39.30
CA SER A 109 -16.62 -10.18 38.54
C SER A 109 -15.12 -10.01 38.82
N PRO A 110 -14.39 -11.08 39.14
CA PRO A 110 -12.95 -11.04 39.37
C PRO A 110 -12.17 -10.66 38.09
N ALA A 111 -12.78 -10.78 36.91
CA ALA A 111 -12.16 -10.38 35.65
C ALA A 111 -11.75 -8.91 35.60
N PHE A 112 -12.37 -8.04 36.41
CA PHE A 112 -12.06 -6.61 36.49
C PHE A 112 -10.98 -6.28 37.55
N VAL A 113 -10.36 -7.26 38.17
CA VAL A 113 -9.38 -7.07 39.24
C VAL A 113 -8.06 -7.72 38.81
N SER A 114 -6.95 -7.01 38.99
CA SER A 114 -5.62 -7.58 38.75
C SER A 114 -5.32 -8.77 39.63
N ASP A 115 -4.42 -9.63 39.22
CA ASP A 115 -4.06 -10.88 39.95
C ASP A 115 -3.52 -10.63 41.36
N ASP A 116 -2.89 -9.46 41.57
CA ASP A 116 -2.41 -8.99 42.88
C ASP A 116 -3.47 -8.25 43.71
N GLY A 117 -4.57 -7.84 43.10
CA GLY A 117 -5.67 -7.09 43.69
C GLY A 117 -5.43 -5.59 43.85
N ASP A 118 -4.34 -5.08 43.31
CA ASP A 118 -3.90 -3.69 43.46
C ASP A 118 -4.30 -2.77 42.29
N SER A 119 -4.94 -3.30 41.25
CA SER A 119 -5.46 -2.56 40.11
C SER A 119 -6.86 -3.04 39.73
N THR A 120 -7.65 -2.16 39.15
CA THR A 120 -8.98 -2.50 38.61
C THR A 120 -9.24 -1.76 37.30
N TYR A 121 -10.13 -2.29 36.46
CA TYR A 121 -10.61 -1.54 35.30
C TYR A 121 -12.12 -1.53 35.20
N PHE A 122 -12.63 -0.57 34.45
CA PHE A 122 -14.01 -0.56 34.00
C PHE A 122 -14.10 -0.38 32.48
N ALA A 123 -15.13 -0.95 31.90
CA ALA A 123 -15.37 -0.95 30.47
C ALA A 123 -16.57 -0.05 30.14
N VAL A 124 -16.45 0.76 29.11
CA VAL A 124 -17.47 1.71 28.65
C VAL A 124 -17.95 1.29 27.26
N ALA A 125 -19.23 1.03 27.15
CA ALA A 125 -19.89 0.82 25.88
C ALA A 125 -20.54 2.14 25.41
N LEU A 126 -20.36 2.47 24.14
CA LEU A 126 -20.94 3.67 23.53
C LEU A 126 -22.25 3.36 22.82
N LYS A 127 -23.08 4.36 22.61
CA LYS A 127 -24.31 4.25 21.81
C LYS A 127 -23.96 4.01 20.34
N PRO A 128 -24.76 3.25 19.59
CA PRO A 128 -24.50 2.98 18.18
C PRO A 128 -24.67 4.26 17.37
N THR A 129 -23.55 4.74 16.85
CA THR A 129 -23.42 5.87 15.93
C THR A 129 -22.44 5.44 14.83
N GLY A 130 -22.01 6.34 13.96
CA GLY A 130 -20.99 6.01 12.99
C GLY A 130 -19.61 5.74 13.62
N ASP A 131 -18.75 5.02 12.90
CA ASP A 131 -17.39 4.65 13.38
C ASP A 131 -16.59 5.87 13.85
N LYS A 132 -16.74 7.00 13.18
CA LYS A 132 -16.04 8.24 13.51
C LYS A 132 -16.55 8.85 14.81
N GLU A 133 -17.87 8.91 15.00
CA GLU A 133 -18.49 9.42 16.20
C GLU A 133 -18.10 8.58 17.43
N VAL A 134 -18.01 7.25 17.28
CA VAL A 134 -17.55 6.35 18.34
C VAL A 134 -16.08 6.61 18.68
N GLN A 135 -15.22 6.85 17.68
CA GLN A 135 -13.82 7.21 17.92
C GLN A 135 -13.66 8.57 18.59
N ASP A 136 -14.42 9.57 18.15
CA ASP A 136 -14.34 10.91 18.73
C ASP A 136 -14.83 10.90 20.19
N ALA A 137 -15.94 10.22 20.47
CA ALA A 137 -16.44 10.04 21.83
C ALA A 137 -15.46 9.27 22.73
N GLY A 138 -14.87 8.17 22.20
CA GLY A 138 -13.84 7.42 22.90
C GLY A 138 -12.60 8.27 23.23
N GLY A 139 -12.17 9.11 22.30
CA GLY A 139 -11.07 10.02 22.53
C GLY A 139 -11.37 11.10 23.57
N GLU A 140 -12.57 11.69 23.54
CA GLU A 140 -12.98 12.67 24.56
C GLU A 140 -13.05 12.04 25.96
N ILE A 141 -13.54 10.80 26.07
CA ILE A 141 -13.51 10.05 27.33
C ILE A 141 -12.08 9.80 27.78
N ALA A 142 -11.19 9.42 26.84
CA ALA A 142 -9.78 9.20 27.15
C ALA A 142 -9.10 10.48 27.66
N ASP A 143 -9.32 11.63 27.02
CA ASP A 143 -8.79 12.93 27.45
C ASP A 143 -9.30 13.31 28.86
N GLN A 144 -10.59 13.06 29.12
CA GLN A 144 -11.23 13.35 30.39
C GLN A 144 -10.68 12.50 31.52
N LEU A 145 -10.55 11.18 31.32
CA LEU A 145 -10.10 10.23 32.35
C LEU A 145 -8.59 10.28 32.57
N SER A 146 -7.79 10.48 31.53
CA SER A 146 -6.32 10.60 31.63
C SER A 146 -5.86 11.84 32.40
N ALA A 147 -6.75 12.78 32.66
CA ALA A 147 -6.46 13.91 33.54
C ALA A 147 -6.33 13.48 35.01
N HIS A 148 -6.78 12.28 35.39
CA HIS A 148 -6.67 11.73 36.73
C HIS A 148 -5.39 10.89 36.86
N PRO A 149 -4.53 11.16 37.88
CA PRO A 149 -3.29 10.38 38.09
C PRO A 149 -3.58 8.88 38.27
N GLY A 150 -2.76 8.02 37.67
CA GLY A 150 -2.89 6.56 37.76
C GLY A 150 -4.13 6.01 37.04
N VAL A 151 -4.60 6.67 35.98
CA VAL A 151 -5.65 6.16 35.10
C VAL A 151 -5.10 6.03 33.70
N LEU A 152 -5.03 4.80 33.20
CA LEU A 152 -4.68 4.48 31.82
C LEU A 152 -5.96 4.23 31.02
N VAL A 153 -6.06 4.84 29.85
CA VAL A 153 -7.27 4.72 29.05
C VAL A 153 -6.95 4.12 27.68
N GLY A 154 -7.61 3.02 27.36
CA GLY A 154 -7.50 2.27 26.14
C GLY A 154 -8.86 1.82 25.59
N GLY A 155 -8.87 0.68 24.95
CA GLY A 155 -10.02 0.15 24.22
C GLY A 155 -10.00 0.51 22.75
N LEU A 156 -10.89 -0.15 21.96
CA LEU A 156 -10.85 -0.09 20.49
C LEU A 156 -11.01 1.33 19.93
N ALA A 157 -11.95 2.11 20.47
CA ALA A 157 -12.21 3.47 19.99
C ALA A 157 -11.02 4.41 20.23
N VAL A 158 -10.39 4.29 21.41
CA VAL A 158 -9.21 5.10 21.78
C VAL A 158 -8.01 4.69 20.92
N ALA A 159 -7.78 3.38 20.77
CA ALA A 159 -6.68 2.88 19.95
C ALA A 159 -6.81 3.33 18.50
N GLN A 160 -7.98 3.22 17.90
CA GLN A 160 -8.23 3.67 16.52
C GLN A 160 -8.00 5.19 16.36
N LYS A 161 -8.45 6.01 17.32
CA LYS A 161 -8.19 7.45 17.31
C LYS A 161 -6.70 7.75 17.38
N GLN A 162 -5.99 7.12 18.32
CA GLN A 162 -4.54 7.29 18.48
C GLN A 162 -3.74 6.80 17.26
N VAL A 163 -4.17 5.70 16.60
CA VAL A 163 -3.60 5.24 15.33
C VAL A 163 -3.79 6.31 14.25
N ASN A 164 -5.01 6.84 14.07
CA ASN A 164 -5.29 7.87 13.05
C ASN A 164 -4.46 9.14 13.29
N GLU A 165 -4.39 9.63 14.52
CA GLU A 165 -3.56 10.80 14.89
C GLU A 165 -2.06 10.54 14.65
N GLN A 166 -1.58 9.34 14.98
CA GLN A 166 -0.19 8.97 14.74
C GLN A 166 0.11 8.88 13.25
N VAL A 167 -0.80 8.30 12.46
CA VAL A 167 -0.70 8.25 10.99
C VAL A 167 -0.59 9.65 10.38
N GLU A 168 -1.41 10.61 10.84
CA GLU A 168 -1.30 12.00 10.37
C GLU A 168 0.04 12.65 10.73
N LYS A 169 0.53 12.43 11.96
CA LYS A 169 1.85 12.94 12.40
C LYS A 169 2.98 12.33 11.58
N ASP A 170 2.91 11.02 11.33
CA ASP A 170 3.91 10.27 10.57
C ASP A 170 3.90 10.69 9.10
N LEU A 171 2.72 10.90 8.49
CA LEU A 171 2.60 11.40 7.12
C LEU A 171 3.26 12.78 6.96
N ARG A 172 2.97 13.72 7.87
CA ARG A 172 3.60 15.05 7.87
C ARG A 172 5.13 14.96 7.99
N MET A 173 5.63 14.08 8.86
CA MET A 173 7.06 13.86 9.03
C MET A 173 7.69 13.25 7.76
N ALA A 174 7.04 12.24 7.18
CA ALA A 174 7.50 11.62 5.94
C ALA A 174 7.55 12.65 4.79
N GLU A 175 6.54 13.50 4.65
CA GLU A 175 6.52 14.57 3.66
C GLU A 175 7.64 15.59 3.89
N LEU A 176 7.83 16.05 5.14
CA LEU A 176 8.87 17.01 5.50
C LEU A 176 10.28 16.50 5.19
N LEU A 177 10.51 15.20 5.31
CA LEU A 177 11.78 14.56 4.98
C LEU A 177 11.90 14.26 3.48
N ALA A 178 10.84 13.71 2.87
CA ALA A 178 10.86 13.29 1.48
C ALA A 178 11.01 14.46 0.51
N PHE A 179 10.22 15.52 0.63
CA PHE A 179 10.23 16.63 -0.34
C PHE A 179 11.61 17.30 -0.51
N PRO A 180 12.31 17.73 0.56
CA PRO A 180 13.64 18.32 0.41
C PRO A 180 14.66 17.33 -0.15
N LEU A 181 14.64 16.08 0.32
CA LEU A 181 15.59 15.06 -0.12
C LEU A 181 15.38 14.70 -1.60
N LEU A 182 14.13 14.54 -2.02
CA LEU A 182 13.78 14.29 -3.41
C LEU A 182 14.12 15.48 -4.32
N PHE A 183 13.94 16.70 -3.82
CA PHE A 183 14.38 17.90 -4.55
C PHE A 183 15.89 17.91 -4.74
N LEU A 184 16.68 17.63 -3.70
CA LEU A 184 18.15 17.57 -3.77
C LEU A 184 18.63 16.47 -4.72
N LEU A 185 18.05 15.27 -4.63
CA LEU A 185 18.36 14.16 -5.53
C LEU A 185 17.94 14.47 -6.98
N SER A 186 16.77 15.08 -7.16
CA SER A 186 16.31 15.56 -8.47
C SER A 186 17.27 16.61 -9.05
N LEU A 187 17.78 17.54 -8.22
CA LEU A 187 18.77 18.54 -8.61
C LEU A 187 20.10 17.88 -9.02
N LEU A 188 20.54 16.88 -8.26
CA LEU A 188 21.75 16.12 -8.59
C LEU A 188 21.61 15.37 -9.93
N PHE A 189 20.45 14.81 -10.20
CA PHE A 189 20.17 14.09 -11.42
C PHE A 189 19.99 15.01 -12.65
N PHE A 190 19.07 15.98 -12.56
CA PHE A 190 18.79 16.89 -13.67
C PHE A 190 19.89 17.95 -13.85
N ARG A 191 20.64 18.25 -12.82
CA ARG A 191 21.70 19.30 -12.84
C ARG A 191 21.18 20.67 -13.30
N SER A 192 19.90 20.94 -13.05
CA SER A 192 19.19 22.17 -13.37
C SER A 192 18.12 22.43 -12.35
N LEU A 193 18.08 23.63 -11.78
CA LEU A 193 17.09 24.02 -10.78
C LEU A 193 15.67 23.95 -11.36
N VAL A 194 15.48 24.46 -12.57
CA VAL A 194 14.19 24.47 -13.24
C VAL A 194 13.69 23.05 -13.49
N ALA A 195 14.55 22.18 -14.05
CA ALA A 195 14.16 20.79 -14.32
C ALA A 195 13.87 20.00 -13.05
N SER A 196 14.52 20.33 -11.91
CA SER A 196 14.33 19.62 -10.64
C SER A 196 13.01 19.94 -9.94
N VAL A 197 12.44 21.10 -10.18
CA VAL A 197 11.14 21.51 -9.63
C VAL A 197 9.98 20.84 -10.36
N LEU A 198 10.14 20.51 -11.65
CA LEU A 198 9.04 19.98 -12.48
C LEU A 198 8.41 18.69 -11.91
N PRO A 199 9.18 17.66 -11.51
CA PRO A 199 8.60 16.46 -10.92
C PRO A 199 7.78 16.72 -9.65
N LEU A 200 8.27 17.60 -8.77
CA LEU A 200 7.57 17.95 -7.53
C LEU A 200 6.26 18.71 -7.82
N MET A 201 6.28 19.61 -8.82
CA MET A 201 5.09 20.32 -9.26
C MET A 201 4.02 19.35 -9.82
N ILE A 202 4.43 18.39 -10.64
CA ILE A 202 3.53 17.38 -11.22
C ILE A 202 2.99 16.45 -10.10
N GLY A 203 3.84 16.04 -9.16
CA GLY A 203 3.46 15.23 -7.99
C GLY A 203 2.45 15.94 -7.10
N GLY A 204 2.73 17.18 -6.73
CA GLY A 204 1.81 17.98 -5.93
C GLY A 204 0.44 18.15 -6.60
N LEU A 205 0.43 18.39 -7.92
CA LEU A 205 -0.82 18.51 -8.69
C LEU A 205 -1.60 17.18 -8.74
N ALA A 206 -0.90 16.06 -8.87
CA ALA A 206 -1.51 14.73 -8.88
C ALA A 206 -2.08 14.34 -7.50
N ILE A 207 -1.34 14.59 -6.43
CA ILE A 207 -1.76 14.31 -5.05
C ILE A 207 -3.00 15.12 -4.70
N VAL A 208 -2.93 16.44 -4.85
CA VAL A 208 -4.04 17.34 -4.50
C VAL A 208 -5.28 17.06 -5.36
N GLY A 209 -5.08 16.75 -6.65
CA GLY A 209 -6.17 16.34 -7.54
C GLY A 209 -6.81 15.00 -7.11
N THR A 210 -6.01 14.04 -6.64
CA THR A 210 -6.52 12.76 -6.13
C THR A 210 -7.26 12.97 -4.80
N PHE A 211 -6.76 13.84 -3.91
CA PHE A 211 -7.45 14.19 -2.67
C PHE A 211 -8.84 14.79 -2.93
N LEU A 212 -8.96 15.67 -3.94
CA LEU A 212 -10.26 16.18 -4.36
C LEU A 212 -11.19 15.05 -4.83
N ILE A 213 -10.69 14.10 -5.64
CA ILE A 213 -11.51 12.99 -6.12
C ILE A 213 -11.93 12.08 -4.94
N LEU A 214 -11.00 11.75 -4.02
CA LEU A 214 -11.32 10.97 -2.82
C LEU A 214 -12.33 11.69 -1.91
N ARG A 215 -12.20 13.01 -1.76
CA ARG A 215 -13.17 13.83 -1.01
C ARG A 215 -14.58 13.75 -1.63
N LEU A 216 -14.68 13.81 -2.95
CA LEU A 216 -15.97 13.66 -3.64
C LEU A 216 -16.49 12.21 -3.58
N ALA A 217 -15.60 11.23 -3.65
CA ALA A 217 -15.96 9.82 -3.54
C ALA A 217 -16.47 9.47 -2.13
N SER A 218 -15.97 10.12 -1.08
CA SER A 218 -16.41 9.91 0.30
C SER A 218 -17.86 10.31 0.57
N GLU A 219 -18.49 11.09 -0.31
CA GLU A 219 -19.91 11.42 -0.21
C GLU A 219 -20.84 10.24 -0.60
N VAL A 220 -20.32 9.25 -1.34
CA VAL A 220 -21.10 8.15 -1.89
C VAL A 220 -20.59 6.76 -1.47
N ALA A 221 -19.40 6.69 -0.89
CA ALA A 221 -18.77 5.45 -0.46
C ALA A 221 -17.89 5.69 0.77
N SER A 222 -17.82 4.72 1.67
CA SER A 222 -16.88 4.70 2.79
C SER A 222 -15.46 4.52 2.29
N ILE A 223 -14.61 5.52 2.51
CA ILE A 223 -13.20 5.52 2.07
C ILE A 223 -12.30 5.61 3.30
N SER A 224 -11.34 4.70 3.41
CA SER A 224 -10.38 4.69 4.52
C SER A 224 -9.34 5.81 4.41
N ILE A 225 -9.02 6.44 5.56
CA ILE A 225 -7.99 7.49 5.67
C ILE A 225 -6.61 7.03 5.16
N PHE A 226 -6.32 5.74 5.23
CA PHE A 226 -5.05 5.17 4.76
C PHE A 226 -4.83 5.31 3.25
N ALA A 227 -5.89 5.55 2.46
CA ALA A 227 -5.77 5.88 1.04
C ALA A 227 -4.88 7.11 0.80
N LEU A 228 -4.82 8.06 1.76
CA LEU A 228 -4.00 9.27 1.66
C LEU A 228 -2.50 8.95 1.67
N ASN A 229 -2.07 8.02 2.52
CA ASN A 229 -0.67 7.62 2.64
C ASN A 229 -0.14 7.05 1.31
N LEU A 230 -0.89 6.10 0.74
CA LEU A 230 -0.52 5.50 -0.53
C LEU A 230 -0.60 6.51 -1.69
N THR A 231 -1.64 7.36 -1.70
CA THR A 231 -1.80 8.42 -2.70
C THR A 231 -0.62 9.39 -2.68
N THR A 232 -0.18 9.85 -1.49
CA THR A 232 0.95 10.78 -1.36
C THR A 232 2.24 10.11 -1.79
N ALA A 233 2.54 8.92 -1.28
CA ALA A 233 3.77 8.19 -1.58
C ALA A 233 3.90 7.86 -3.07
N LEU A 234 2.86 7.23 -3.66
CA LEU A 234 2.85 6.86 -5.07
C LEU A 234 2.72 8.08 -5.98
N GLY A 235 1.91 9.07 -5.59
CA GLY A 235 1.73 10.29 -6.38
C GLY A 235 3.04 11.03 -6.59
N LEU A 236 3.84 11.15 -5.53
CA LEU A 236 5.16 11.76 -5.61
C LEU A 236 6.13 10.89 -6.42
N GLY A 237 6.20 9.59 -6.12
CA GLY A 237 7.09 8.65 -6.80
C GLY A 237 6.83 8.56 -8.30
N LEU A 238 5.60 8.26 -8.70
CA LEU A 238 5.22 8.13 -10.12
C LEU A 238 5.34 9.44 -10.89
N ALA A 239 5.01 10.58 -10.27
CA ALA A 239 5.17 11.87 -10.92
C ALA A 239 6.65 12.19 -11.19
N ILE A 240 7.54 11.82 -10.26
CA ILE A 240 9.00 11.93 -10.45
C ILE A 240 9.42 11.07 -11.62
N ASP A 241 9.04 9.80 -11.65
CA ASP A 241 9.41 8.85 -12.68
C ASP A 241 8.94 9.29 -14.07
N TYR A 242 7.67 9.63 -14.21
CA TYR A 242 7.10 10.09 -15.50
C TYR A 242 7.73 11.40 -15.95
N SER A 243 7.93 12.34 -15.05
CA SER A 243 8.58 13.62 -15.37
C SER A 243 10.05 13.42 -15.75
N LEU A 244 10.76 12.53 -15.06
CA LEU A 244 12.15 12.21 -15.35
C LEU A 244 12.32 11.74 -16.80
N PHE A 245 11.47 10.81 -17.25
CA PHE A 245 11.52 10.29 -18.62
C PHE A 245 11.16 11.35 -19.66
N ILE A 246 10.09 12.11 -19.45
CA ILE A 246 9.63 13.14 -20.39
C ILE A 246 10.64 14.29 -20.48
N VAL A 247 11.13 14.81 -19.33
CA VAL A 247 12.09 15.91 -19.29
C VAL A 247 13.44 15.49 -19.89
N SER A 248 13.94 14.30 -19.55
CA SER A 248 15.19 13.79 -20.12
C SER A 248 15.08 13.66 -21.64
N ARG A 249 13.98 13.09 -22.16
CA ARG A 249 13.75 12.98 -23.61
C ARG A 249 13.59 14.33 -24.27
N TYR A 250 12.89 15.27 -23.63
CA TYR A 250 12.76 16.62 -24.15
C TYR A 250 14.12 17.32 -24.28
N ARG A 251 14.99 17.18 -23.28
CA ARG A 251 16.36 17.74 -23.33
C ARG A 251 17.21 17.12 -24.44
N GLU A 252 17.10 15.81 -24.68
CA GLU A 252 17.75 15.16 -25.82
C GLU A 252 17.26 15.72 -27.17
N GLU A 253 15.93 15.89 -27.34
CA GLU A 253 15.35 16.32 -28.59
C GLU A 253 15.62 17.81 -28.89
N ILE A 254 15.58 18.69 -27.88
CA ILE A 254 15.91 20.11 -28.08
C ILE A 254 17.41 20.32 -28.38
N ALA A 255 18.28 19.45 -27.83
CA ALA A 255 19.70 19.50 -28.17
C ALA A 255 19.99 19.12 -29.62
N ARG A 256 19.13 18.26 -30.24
CA ARG A 256 19.27 17.83 -31.64
C ARG A 256 18.64 18.79 -32.66
N SER A 257 17.46 19.34 -32.33
CA SER A 257 16.62 20.04 -33.31
C SER A 257 16.07 21.38 -32.82
N GLY A 258 16.51 21.86 -31.65
CA GLY A 258 15.97 23.07 -31.03
C GLY A 258 14.57 22.85 -30.41
N PRO A 259 14.09 23.82 -29.60
CA PRO A 259 12.75 23.77 -29.00
C PRO A 259 11.69 24.01 -30.09
N GLY A 260 10.51 23.34 -29.93
CA GLY A 260 9.36 23.52 -30.79
C GLY A 260 8.50 22.25 -30.93
N LEU A 261 7.44 22.37 -31.73
CA LEU A 261 6.45 21.32 -31.95
C LEU A 261 7.07 20.00 -32.45
N ALA A 262 8.10 20.08 -33.32
CA ALA A 262 8.76 18.87 -33.84
C ALA A 262 9.46 18.05 -32.75
N ALA A 263 10.17 18.73 -31.84
CA ALA A 263 10.77 18.09 -30.68
C ALA A 263 9.68 17.48 -29.75
N MET A 264 8.63 18.24 -29.45
CA MET A 264 7.53 17.76 -28.56
C MET A 264 6.79 16.56 -29.16
N ARG A 265 6.57 16.53 -30.49
CA ARG A 265 5.98 15.36 -31.17
C ARG A 265 6.81 14.11 -30.97
N ARG A 266 8.14 14.17 -31.10
CA ARG A 266 9.05 13.03 -30.88
C ARG A 266 9.06 12.60 -29.42
N VAL A 267 9.05 13.55 -28.47
CA VAL A 267 8.98 13.27 -27.03
C VAL A 267 7.73 12.50 -26.70
N LEU A 268 6.56 12.99 -27.12
CA LEU A 268 5.29 12.33 -26.79
C LEU A 268 5.09 11.02 -27.56
N ALA A 269 5.58 10.90 -28.78
CA ALA A 269 5.55 9.66 -29.55
C ALA A 269 6.41 8.54 -28.94
N THR A 270 7.45 8.89 -28.17
CA THR A 270 8.36 7.94 -27.52
C THR A 270 8.11 7.86 -26.00
N ALA A 271 8.65 8.80 -25.23
CA ALA A 271 8.50 8.82 -23.77
C ALA A 271 7.05 8.94 -23.32
N GLY A 272 6.23 9.74 -23.99
CA GLY A 272 4.81 9.87 -23.66
C GLY A 272 4.04 8.57 -23.84
N ARG A 273 4.31 7.82 -24.90
CA ARG A 273 3.71 6.48 -25.13
C ARG A 273 4.11 5.51 -24.02
N THR A 274 5.38 5.53 -23.61
CA THR A 274 5.89 4.66 -22.55
C THR A 274 5.20 4.99 -21.22
N VAL A 275 5.09 6.28 -20.86
CA VAL A 275 4.38 6.73 -19.65
C VAL A 275 2.90 6.30 -19.67
N PHE A 276 2.23 6.35 -20.81
CA PHE A 276 0.84 5.91 -20.93
C PHE A 276 0.67 4.42 -20.63
N PHE A 277 1.48 3.54 -21.23
CA PHE A 277 1.38 2.10 -20.95
C PHE A 277 1.81 1.77 -19.52
N SER A 278 2.83 2.41 -19.00
CA SER A 278 3.33 2.30 -17.66
C SER A 278 2.25 2.65 -16.62
N SER A 279 1.62 3.81 -16.77
CA SER A 279 0.55 4.21 -15.85
C SER A 279 -0.64 3.26 -15.87
N LEU A 280 -0.94 2.67 -17.03
CA LEU A 280 -2.03 1.70 -17.15
C LEU A 280 -1.70 0.38 -16.42
N THR A 281 -0.44 -0.08 -16.45
CA THR A 281 -0.02 -1.27 -15.67
C THR A 281 -0.07 -1.04 -14.17
N VAL A 282 0.41 0.12 -13.70
CA VAL A 282 0.35 0.48 -12.28
C VAL A 282 -1.10 0.63 -11.82
N ALA A 283 -1.91 1.37 -12.58
CA ALA A 283 -3.32 1.56 -12.25
C ALA A 283 -4.10 0.24 -12.22
N ALA A 284 -3.84 -0.68 -13.15
CA ALA A 284 -4.48 -2.00 -13.18
C ALA A 284 -4.05 -2.88 -12.00
N ALA A 285 -2.76 -2.83 -11.62
CA ALA A 285 -2.26 -3.56 -10.46
C ALA A 285 -2.90 -3.06 -9.15
N LEU A 286 -3.01 -1.74 -8.98
CA LEU A 286 -3.66 -1.15 -7.81
C LEU A 286 -5.18 -1.31 -7.83
N ALA A 287 -5.82 -1.22 -8.99
CA ALA A 287 -7.25 -1.48 -9.14
C ALA A 287 -7.63 -2.93 -8.82
N SER A 288 -6.70 -3.89 -8.85
CA SER A 288 -6.98 -5.26 -8.39
C SER A 288 -7.37 -5.35 -6.92
N LEU A 289 -6.94 -4.38 -6.10
CA LEU A 289 -7.33 -4.28 -4.69
C LEU A 289 -8.82 -3.92 -4.50
N LEU A 290 -9.50 -3.41 -5.52
CA LEU A 290 -10.94 -3.13 -5.48
C LEU A 290 -11.81 -4.40 -5.37
N VAL A 291 -11.22 -5.57 -5.59
CA VAL A 291 -11.90 -6.86 -5.43
C VAL A 291 -12.16 -7.19 -3.95
N PHE A 292 -11.31 -6.69 -3.06
CA PHE A 292 -11.40 -6.97 -1.63
C PHE A 292 -12.52 -6.17 -0.98
N PRO A 293 -13.38 -6.80 -0.13
CA PRO A 293 -14.45 -6.10 0.57
C PRO A 293 -13.95 -5.21 1.72
N GLN A 294 -12.72 -5.42 2.19
CA GLN A 294 -12.12 -4.62 3.26
C GLN A 294 -11.92 -3.17 2.83
N ARG A 295 -12.53 -2.23 3.58
CA ARG A 295 -12.46 -0.78 3.31
C ARG A 295 -11.03 -0.28 3.12
N PHE A 296 -10.12 -0.74 3.96
CA PHE A 296 -8.70 -0.42 3.90
C PHE A 296 -8.09 -0.75 2.52
N LEU A 297 -8.24 -1.99 2.04
CA LEU A 297 -7.64 -2.45 0.79
C LEU A 297 -8.25 -1.78 -0.44
N TYR A 298 -9.60 -1.76 -0.56
CA TYR A 298 -10.19 -1.15 -1.74
C TYR A 298 -9.98 0.36 -1.81
N SER A 299 -9.90 1.04 -0.66
CA SER A 299 -9.62 2.48 -0.62
C SER A 299 -8.20 2.79 -1.06
N MET A 300 -7.22 1.99 -0.62
CA MET A 300 -5.84 2.11 -1.09
C MET A 300 -5.73 1.80 -2.59
N GLY A 301 -6.44 0.77 -3.07
CA GLY A 301 -6.54 0.44 -4.49
C GLY A 301 -7.12 1.59 -5.32
N LEU A 302 -8.20 2.19 -4.86
CA LEU A 302 -8.85 3.34 -5.50
C LEU A 302 -7.91 4.56 -5.55
N GLY A 303 -7.39 4.97 -4.40
CA GLY A 303 -6.48 6.11 -4.28
C GLY A 303 -5.22 5.94 -5.12
N GLY A 304 -4.62 4.74 -5.04
CA GLY A 304 -3.42 4.41 -5.82
C GLY A 304 -3.66 4.37 -7.33
N ALA A 305 -4.76 3.75 -7.78
CA ALA A 305 -5.12 3.73 -9.22
C ALA A 305 -5.41 5.14 -9.75
N LEU A 306 -6.17 5.93 -8.98
CA LEU A 306 -6.51 7.31 -9.36
C LEU A 306 -5.26 8.19 -9.44
N VAL A 307 -4.35 8.12 -8.46
CA VAL A 307 -3.13 8.93 -8.49
C VAL A 307 -2.21 8.52 -9.63
N ALA A 308 -2.10 7.24 -9.95
CA ALA A 308 -1.31 6.76 -11.08
C ALA A 308 -1.83 7.30 -12.42
N LEU A 309 -3.15 7.25 -12.65
CA LEU A 309 -3.79 7.77 -13.86
C LEU A 309 -3.71 9.30 -13.92
N LEU A 310 -3.89 9.98 -12.79
CA LEU A 310 -3.85 11.44 -12.75
C LEU A 310 -2.42 11.96 -12.95
N ALA A 311 -1.42 11.35 -12.31
CA ALA A 311 -0.01 11.67 -12.52
C ALA A 311 0.40 11.51 -13.99
N ALA A 312 -0.04 10.43 -14.65
CA ALA A 312 0.19 10.24 -16.09
C ALA A 312 -0.52 11.29 -16.93
N THR A 313 -1.79 11.58 -16.64
CA THR A 313 -2.57 12.58 -17.37
C THR A 313 -1.92 13.96 -17.29
N ILE A 314 -1.49 14.36 -16.10
CA ILE A 314 -0.78 15.63 -15.86
C ILE A 314 0.58 15.62 -16.55
N SER A 315 1.32 14.51 -16.48
CA SER A 315 2.63 14.36 -17.15
C SER A 315 2.51 14.38 -18.67
N LEU A 316 1.39 13.93 -19.25
CA LEU A 316 1.16 13.92 -20.70
C LEU A 316 0.48 15.20 -21.25
N THR A 317 -0.05 16.05 -20.36
CA THR A 317 -0.76 17.29 -20.76
C THR A 317 -0.09 18.55 -20.21
N VAL A 318 0.02 18.65 -18.89
CA VAL A 318 0.55 19.87 -18.22
C VAL A 318 2.06 19.97 -18.41
N LEU A 319 2.81 18.89 -18.15
CA LEU A 319 4.27 18.91 -18.29
C LEU A 319 4.74 19.29 -19.71
N PRO A 320 4.21 18.73 -20.81
CA PRO A 320 4.54 19.17 -22.16
C PRO A 320 4.24 20.64 -22.42
N ALA A 321 3.12 21.16 -21.90
CA ALA A 321 2.78 22.58 -22.03
C ALA A 321 3.80 23.48 -21.30
N VAL A 322 4.19 23.08 -20.06
CA VAL A 322 5.21 23.80 -19.28
C VAL A 322 6.58 23.74 -19.98
N LEU A 323 6.96 22.57 -20.51
CA LEU A 323 8.22 22.42 -21.27
C LEU A 323 8.22 23.28 -22.56
N THR A 324 7.09 23.39 -23.23
CA THR A 324 6.95 24.28 -24.39
C THR A 324 7.16 25.76 -24.02
N LEU A 325 6.61 26.19 -22.85
CA LEU A 325 6.79 27.57 -22.35
C LEU A 325 8.23 27.84 -21.90
N LEU A 326 8.90 26.85 -21.34
CA LEU A 326 10.28 26.96 -20.86
C LEU A 326 11.29 26.92 -22.01
N GLY A 327 11.07 26.13 -23.05
CA GLY A 327 12.03 25.90 -24.13
C GLY A 327 13.43 25.57 -23.60
N ASN A 328 14.45 26.32 -24.02
CA ASN A 328 15.83 26.13 -23.55
C ASN A 328 16.02 26.47 -22.05
N ARG A 329 15.11 27.24 -21.43
CA ARG A 329 15.17 27.59 -20.01
C ARG A 329 15.01 26.38 -19.09
N VAL A 330 14.56 25.22 -19.59
CA VAL A 330 14.55 23.94 -18.83
C VAL A 330 15.94 23.60 -18.27
N ASN A 331 17.03 24.07 -18.89
CA ASN A 331 18.39 23.89 -18.45
C ASN A 331 18.93 25.03 -17.54
N ALA A 332 18.08 26.01 -17.18
CA ALA A 332 18.49 27.16 -16.38
C ALA A 332 18.76 26.79 -14.91
N GLY A 333 19.59 27.62 -14.24
CA GLY A 333 19.94 27.43 -12.83
C GLY A 333 20.84 26.23 -12.57
N ALA A 334 21.63 25.80 -13.57
CA ALA A 334 22.56 24.70 -13.38
C ALA A 334 23.80 25.16 -12.58
N PRO A 335 24.12 24.57 -11.40
CA PRO A 335 25.34 24.89 -10.67
C PRO A 335 26.59 24.58 -11.50
N ARG A 336 27.59 25.49 -11.50
CA ARG A 336 28.80 25.39 -12.36
C ARG A 336 29.55 24.07 -12.18
N PHE A 337 29.59 23.51 -10.98
CA PHE A 337 30.27 22.23 -10.68
C PHE A 337 29.54 21.03 -11.32
N LEU A 338 28.20 21.08 -11.44
CA LEU A 338 27.38 20.05 -12.10
C LEU A 338 27.46 20.14 -13.63
N GLN A 339 27.65 21.36 -14.20
CA GLN A 339 27.81 21.55 -15.63
C GLN A 339 29.09 20.91 -16.17
N ARG A 340 30.21 21.01 -15.44
CA ARG A 340 31.51 20.39 -15.83
C ARG A 340 31.38 18.85 -15.94
N ARG A 341 30.60 18.24 -15.08
CA ARG A 341 30.31 16.80 -15.15
C ARG A 341 29.40 16.43 -16.32
N ALA A 342 28.50 17.32 -16.76
CA ALA A 342 27.62 17.08 -17.90
C ALA A 342 28.37 17.00 -19.23
N ALA A 343 29.41 17.82 -19.41
CA ALA A 343 30.28 17.77 -20.58
C ALA A 343 31.10 16.47 -20.67
N ALA A 344 31.42 15.86 -19.52
CA ALA A 344 32.13 14.58 -19.47
C ALA A 344 31.21 13.36 -19.82
N ASP A 345 29.91 13.50 -19.71
CA ASP A 345 28.93 12.43 -19.98
C ASP A 345 28.50 12.36 -21.47
N ALA A 346 28.91 13.28 -22.33
CA ALA A 346 28.64 13.28 -23.79
C ALA A 346 29.53 12.24 -24.54
N ARG A 347 29.69 11.05 -23.97
CA ARG A 347 30.47 9.96 -24.55
C ARG A 347 29.61 9.09 -25.47
N PRO A 348 30.22 8.38 -26.47
CA PRO A 348 29.51 7.37 -27.24
C PRO A 348 28.84 6.32 -26.33
N ALA A 349 27.67 5.85 -26.69
CA ALA A 349 26.91 4.85 -25.90
C ALA A 349 27.75 3.60 -25.56
N GLU A 350 28.61 3.18 -26.46
CA GLU A 350 29.48 2.00 -26.33
C GLU A 350 30.55 2.11 -25.22
N SER A 351 30.84 3.30 -24.72
CA SER A 351 31.82 3.56 -23.64
C SER A 351 31.17 3.63 -22.26
N GLY A 352 29.85 3.57 -22.14
CA GLY A 352 29.11 3.75 -20.92
C GLY A 352 29.24 2.57 -19.93
N PHE A 353 28.97 2.84 -18.65
CA PHE A 353 29.02 1.83 -17.59
C PHE A 353 27.98 0.72 -17.84
N TRP A 354 26.73 1.08 -18.14
CA TRP A 354 25.62 0.14 -18.33
C TRP A 354 25.80 -0.72 -19.59
N TYR A 355 26.37 -0.15 -20.64
CA TYR A 355 26.74 -0.91 -21.85
C TYR A 355 27.78 -1.99 -21.52
N ARG A 356 28.87 -1.62 -20.81
CA ARG A 356 29.91 -2.56 -20.41
C ARG A 356 29.40 -3.65 -19.46
N LEU A 357 28.55 -3.27 -18.48
CA LEU A 357 27.92 -4.23 -17.57
C LEU A 357 27.04 -5.21 -18.36
N SER A 358 26.18 -4.73 -19.24
CA SER A 358 25.33 -5.56 -20.09
C SER A 358 26.13 -6.53 -20.94
N ARG A 359 27.21 -6.05 -21.58
CA ARG A 359 28.11 -6.92 -22.37
C ARG A 359 28.83 -7.94 -21.51
N PHE A 360 29.24 -7.59 -20.29
CA PHE A 360 29.82 -8.56 -19.35
C PHE A 360 28.82 -9.65 -18.98
N VAL A 361 27.57 -9.29 -18.64
CA VAL A 361 26.49 -10.22 -18.30
C VAL A 361 26.18 -11.13 -19.48
N MET A 362 26.01 -10.59 -20.69
CA MET A 362 25.67 -11.35 -21.89
C MET A 362 26.81 -12.26 -22.37
N ARG A 363 28.07 -12.03 -21.98
CA ARG A 363 29.15 -12.98 -22.24
C ARG A 363 29.10 -14.23 -21.34
N ARG A 364 28.39 -14.17 -20.21
CA ARG A 364 28.24 -15.26 -19.24
C ARG A 364 26.78 -15.38 -18.77
N PRO A 365 25.82 -15.56 -19.70
CA PRO A 365 24.42 -15.39 -19.37
C PRO A 365 23.89 -16.48 -18.42
N VAL A 366 24.34 -17.73 -18.56
CA VAL A 366 23.89 -18.85 -17.70
C VAL A 366 24.30 -18.64 -16.25
N PRO A 367 25.59 -18.47 -15.91
CA PRO A 367 25.98 -18.29 -14.50
C PRO A 367 25.38 -17.04 -13.87
N VAL A 368 25.26 -15.93 -14.61
CA VAL A 368 24.66 -14.70 -14.07
C VAL A 368 23.18 -14.92 -13.81
N ALA A 369 22.42 -15.51 -14.74
CA ALA A 369 21.00 -15.80 -14.54
C ALA A 369 20.78 -16.75 -13.37
N THR A 370 21.57 -17.83 -13.29
CA THR A 370 21.44 -18.83 -12.22
C THR A 370 21.79 -18.25 -10.85
N LEU A 371 22.90 -17.50 -10.72
CA LEU A 371 23.29 -16.89 -9.44
C LEU A 371 22.30 -15.82 -9.00
N SER A 372 21.81 -14.99 -9.91
CA SER A 372 20.79 -13.97 -9.60
C SER A 372 19.48 -14.61 -9.17
N ALA A 373 19.02 -15.65 -9.88
CA ALA A 373 17.79 -16.35 -9.52
C ALA A 373 17.95 -17.10 -8.18
N LEU A 374 19.08 -17.77 -7.96
CA LEU A 374 19.38 -18.47 -6.71
C LEU A 374 19.40 -17.50 -5.52
N LEU A 375 20.06 -16.35 -5.68
CA LEU A 375 20.09 -15.31 -4.65
C LEU A 375 18.68 -14.87 -4.27
N LEU A 376 17.81 -14.58 -5.26
CA LEU A 376 16.43 -14.17 -5.01
C LEU A 376 15.60 -15.27 -4.38
N ILE A 377 15.80 -16.54 -4.79
CA ILE A 377 15.12 -17.68 -4.16
C ILE A 377 15.56 -17.83 -2.70
N VAL A 378 16.86 -17.75 -2.41
CA VAL A 378 17.37 -17.87 -1.03
C VAL A 378 16.84 -16.76 -0.14
N LEU A 379 16.81 -15.51 -0.65
CA LEU A 379 16.19 -14.39 0.06
C LEU A 379 14.68 -14.59 0.28
N GLY A 380 14.02 -15.33 -0.59
CA GLY A 380 12.60 -15.65 -0.48
C GLY A 380 12.27 -16.82 0.46
N LEU A 381 13.23 -17.66 0.86
CA LEU A 381 12.95 -18.83 1.70
C LEU A 381 12.26 -18.51 3.03
N PRO A 382 12.62 -17.42 3.75
CA PRO A 382 11.96 -17.07 5.02
C PRO A 382 10.45 -16.83 4.87
N PHE A 383 9.97 -16.47 3.70
CA PHE A 383 8.54 -16.27 3.44
C PHE A 383 7.68 -17.50 3.74
N PHE A 384 8.22 -18.72 3.59
CA PHE A 384 7.49 -19.95 3.94
C PHE A 384 7.23 -20.11 5.45
N GLY A 385 7.93 -19.34 6.29
CA GLY A 385 7.73 -19.26 7.74
C GLY A 385 6.91 -18.06 8.20
N ILE A 386 6.23 -17.35 7.28
CA ILE A 386 5.44 -16.17 7.61
C ILE A 386 4.33 -16.49 8.62
N LYS A 387 4.22 -15.66 9.63
CA LYS A 387 3.11 -15.64 10.59
C LYS A 387 2.36 -14.34 10.43
N PHE A 388 1.06 -14.40 10.60
CA PHE A 388 0.20 -13.23 10.47
C PHE A 388 -0.34 -12.75 11.81
N ASN A 389 -0.44 -11.43 11.96
CA ASN A 389 -1.19 -10.78 13.03
C ASN A 389 -2.22 -9.80 12.42
N THR A 390 -2.97 -9.18 13.29
CA THR A 390 -3.89 -8.08 12.95
C THR A 390 -3.47 -6.80 13.64
N VAL A 391 -4.08 -5.69 13.28
CA VAL A 391 -3.84 -4.40 13.93
C VAL A 391 -4.48 -4.42 15.32
N ASP A 392 -3.66 -4.47 16.35
CA ASP A 392 -4.01 -4.34 17.76
C ASP A 392 -3.30 -3.12 18.38
N PRO A 393 -3.55 -2.74 19.64
CA PRO A 393 -2.91 -1.56 20.24
C PRO A 393 -1.37 -1.60 20.29
N THR A 394 -0.73 -2.76 20.12
CA THR A 394 0.74 -2.87 20.10
C THR A 394 1.39 -2.24 18.87
N VAL A 395 0.62 -1.94 17.83
CA VAL A 395 1.11 -1.17 16.66
C VAL A 395 1.43 0.28 17.01
N LEU A 396 0.87 0.80 18.10
CA LEU A 396 1.11 2.16 18.61
C LEU A 396 2.47 2.26 19.32
N PRO A 397 3.03 3.47 19.44
CA PRO A 397 4.19 3.72 20.29
C PRO A 397 3.94 3.31 21.75
N GLN A 398 4.98 2.87 22.47
CA GLN A 398 4.88 2.52 23.91
C GLN A 398 4.33 3.64 24.79
N SER A 399 4.45 4.91 24.36
CA SER A 399 3.92 6.06 25.09
C SER A 399 2.44 6.30 24.87
N ALA A 400 1.77 5.55 24.02
CA ALA A 400 0.35 5.69 23.75
C ALA A 400 -0.48 5.04 24.86
N SER A 401 -1.48 5.78 25.39
CA SER A 401 -2.27 5.27 26.52
C SER A 401 -3.05 4.00 26.19
N ALA A 402 -3.55 3.89 24.97
CA ALA A 402 -4.27 2.69 24.52
C ALA A 402 -3.36 1.45 24.52
N ARG A 403 -2.08 1.61 24.14
CA ARG A 403 -1.10 0.52 24.21
C ARG A 403 -0.76 0.16 25.65
N GLN A 404 -0.50 1.17 26.50
CA GLN A 404 -0.20 0.95 27.90
C GLN A 404 -1.34 0.21 28.60
N ALA A 405 -2.58 0.68 28.46
CA ALA A 405 -3.75 0.04 29.03
C ALA A 405 -3.92 -1.42 28.53
N TYR A 406 -3.65 -1.67 27.25
CA TYR A 406 -3.70 -3.03 26.68
C TYR A 406 -2.62 -3.94 27.28
N GLU A 407 -1.37 -3.46 27.36
CA GLU A 407 -0.25 -4.20 27.95
C GLU A 407 -0.51 -4.48 29.46
N THR A 408 -0.96 -3.48 30.25
CA THR A 408 -1.32 -3.67 31.66
C THR A 408 -2.41 -4.73 31.84
N ILE A 409 -3.48 -4.69 31.01
CA ILE A 409 -4.56 -5.70 31.09
C ILE A 409 -4.03 -7.09 30.74
N SER A 410 -3.21 -7.20 29.69
CA SER A 410 -2.65 -8.48 29.27
C SER A 410 -1.72 -9.12 30.29
N ASP A 411 -0.96 -8.29 31.04
CA ASP A 411 0.11 -8.75 31.93
C ASP A 411 -0.36 -8.95 33.38
N GLU A 412 -1.35 -8.15 33.83
CA GLU A 412 -1.73 -8.06 35.23
C GLU A 412 -3.13 -8.60 35.57
N PHE A 413 -3.99 -8.82 34.57
CA PHE A 413 -5.36 -9.25 34.77
C PHE A 413 -5.60 -10.70 34.32
N PRO A 414 -6.69 -11.33 34.77
CA PRO A 414 -7.03 -12.69 34.34
C PRO A 414 -7.00 -12.84 32.81
N PRO A 415 -6.28 -13.81 32.26
CA PRO A 415 -5.92 -13.87 30.87
C PRO A 415 -7.15 -14.03 29.95
N TYR A 416 -7.12 -13.30 28.82
CA TYR A 416 -8.06 -13.39 27.67
C TYR A 416 -9.52 -13.05 27.98
N HIS A 417 -9.83 -12.44 29.14
CA HIS A 417 -11.17 -11.93 29.45
C HIS A 417 -11.51 -10.65 28.67
N ASP A 418 -10.50 -9.93 28.16
CA ASP A 418 -10.59 -8.77 27.31
C ASP A 418 -10.93 -9.11 25.83
N THR A 419 -10.66 -10.37 25.41
CA THR A 419 -10.87 -10.86 24.04
C THR A 419 -11.77 -12.10 23.99
N PRO A 420 -12.99 -12.04 24.52
CA PRO A 420 -13.89 -13.19 24.60
C PRO A 420 -14.41 -13.62 23.21
N ILE A 421 -14.78 -14.91 23.14
CA ILE A 421 -15.53 -15.48 22.03
C ILE A 421 -17.01 -15.32 22.34
N TRP A 422 -17.77 -14.71 21.46
CA TRP A 422 -19.22 -14.53 21.60
C TRP A 422 -19.98 -15.44 20.65
N VAL A 423 -21.02 -16.07 21.13
CA VAL A 423 -21.98 -16.80 20.29
C VAL A 423 -23.32 -16.11 20.32
N ASP A 424 -23.79 -15.70 19.15
CA ASP A 424 -25.14 -15.23 18.89
C ASP A 424 -26.06 -16.44 18.67
N LEU A 425 -26.95 -16.67 19.62
CA LEU A 425 -27.99 -17.69 19.54
C LEU A 425 -29.34 -17.02 19.23
N GLU A 426 -29.78 -17.10 17.97
CA GLU A 426 -31.05 -16.54 17.54
C GLU A 426 -32.16 -17.64 17.53
N GLY A 427 -33.28 -17.37 18.17
CA GLY A 427 -34.42 -18.28 18.25
C GLY A 427 -34.33 -19.36 19.33
N ALA A 428 -33.25 -19.36 20.14
CA ALA A 428 -33.08 -20.37 21.20
C ALA A 428 -33.91 -20.07 22.44
N THR A 429 -34.51 -21.09 23.02
CA THR A 429 -35.13 -21.02 24.35
C THR A 429 -34.02 -20.96 25.44
N PRO A 430 -34.32 -20.46 26.66
CA PRO A 430 -33.32 -20.43 27.75
C PRO A 430 -32.73 -21.81 28.08
N ALA A 431 -33.55 -22.87 28.02
CA ALA A 431 -33.05 -24.24 28.24
C ALA A 431 -32.10 -24.71 27.15
N GLN A 432 -32.41 -24.38 25.89
CA GLN A 432 -31.54 -24.66 24.73
C GLN A 432 -30.23 -23.86 24.80
N ALA A 433 -30.29 -22.59 25.18
CA ALA A 433 -29.10 -21.75 25.36
C ALA A 433 -28.18 -22.29 26.48
N GLY A 434 -28.75 -22.70 27.62
CA GLY A 434 -27.99 -23.34 28.69
C GLY A 434 -27.34 -24.67 28.27
N ALA A 435 -28.07 -25.51 27.52
CA ALA A 435 -27.54 -26.76 26.98
C ALA A 435 -26.45 -26.50 25.91
N TYR A 436 -26.58 -25.45 25.12
CA TYR A 436 -25.54 -25.05 24.15
C TYR A 436 -24.29 -24.52 24.86
N ALA A 437 -24.42 -23.64 25.85
CA ALA A 437 -23.33 -23.16 26.67
C ALA A 437 -22.56 -24.29 27.37
N ALA A 438 -23.26 -25.33 27.83
CA ALA A 438 -22.61 -26.52 28.42
C ALA A 438 -21.78 -27.29 27.39
N ARG A 439 -22.21 -27.33 26.11
CA ARG A 439 -21.42 -27.93 25.02
C ARG A 439 -20.22 -27.06 24.65
N VAL A 440 -20.38 -25.75 24.59
CA VAL A 440 -19.26 -24.80 24.37
C VAL A 440 -18.19 -24.98 25.45
N ARG A 441 -18.60 -25.14 26.72
CA ARG A 441 -17.66 -25.38 27.84
C ARG A 441 -16.84 -26.67 27.68
N SER A 442 -17.35 -27.67 26.96
CA SER A 442 -16.64 -28.92 26.69
C SER A 442 -15.69 -28.88 25.51
N VAL A 443 -15.65 -27.77 24.78
CA VAL A 443 -14.74 -27.59 23.64
C VAL A 443 -13.32 -27.38 24.16
N GLU A 444 -12.36 -28.08 23.56
CA GLU A 444 -10.94 -27.93 23.89
C GLU A 444 -10.48 -26.49 23.62
N GLY A 445 -9.75 -25.90 24.57
CA GLY A 445 -9.27 -24.52 24.49
C GLY A 445 -10.26 -23.48 25.03
N VAL A 446 -11.42 -23.88 25.54
CA VAL A 446 -12.32 -23.01 26.32
C VAL A 446 -11.95 -23.13 27.80
N SER A 447 -11.55 -22.04 28.45
CA SER A 447 -11.24 -21.98 29.88
C SER A 447 -12.48 -21.74 30.72
N GLU A 448 -13.40 -20.90 30.27
CA GLU A 448 -14.60 -20.53 31.01
C GLU A 448 -15.76 -20.25 30.02
N VAL A 449 -17.00 -20.49 30.44
CA VAL A 449 -18.21 -20.04 29.77
C VAL A 449 -19.12 -19.38 30.78
N LEU A 450 -19.45 -18.12 30.56
CA LEU A 450 -20.33 -17.37 31.42
C LEU A 450 -21.80 -17.80 31.21
N PRO A 451 -22.68 -17.55 32.19
CA PRO A 451 -24.11 -17.82 32.02
C PRO A 451 -24.68 -17.11 30.76
N PRO A 452 -25.49 -17.80 29.94
CA PRO A 452 -26.09 -17.18 28.77
C PRO A 452 -26.92 -15.94 29.15
N GLU A 453 -26.70 -14.84 28.44
CA GLU A 453 -27.41 -13.58 28.65
C GLU A 453 -28.50 -13.42 27.57
N ARG A 454 -29.74 -13.32 27.99
CA ARG A 454 -30.85 -13.07 27.10
C ARG A 454 -30.98 -11.57 26.83
N LEU A 455 -30.62 -11.14 25.63
CA LEU A 455 -30.65 -9.73 25.25
C LEU A 455 -32.07 -9.25 24.92
N ASN A 456 -32.84 -10.09 24.21
CA ASN A 456 -34.23 -9.83 23.87
C ASN A 456 -35.00 -11.13 23.74
N ARG A 457 -36.20 -11.12 23.11
CA ARG A 457 -37.02 -12.34 22.94
C ARG A 457 -36.46 -13.37 21.98
N GLU A 458 -35.59 -12.95 21.05
CA GLU A 458 -35.09 -13.76 19.94
C GLU A 458 -33.59 -14.08 20.09
N VAL A 459 -32.80 -13.20 20.70
CA VAL A 459 -31.35 -13.30 20.75
C VAL A 459 -30.84 -13.53 22.17
N THR A 460 -30.00 -14.54 22.32
CA THR A 460 -29.25 -14.86 23.54
C THR A 460 -27.76 -14.87 23.22
N ALA A 461 -26.96 -14.13 23.99
CA ALA A 461 -25.51 -14.13 23.91
C ALA A 461 -24.92 -15.20 24.83
N VAL A 462 -23.92 -15.93 24.32
CA VAL A 462 -23.07 -16.83 25.13
C VAL A 462 -21.64 -16.35 25.03
N GLN A 463 -21.04 -16.04 26.17
CA GLN A 463 -19.66 -15.62 26.27
C GLN A 463 -18.77 -16.79 26.69
N ALA A 464 -17.74 -17.06 25.91
CA ALA A 464 -16.70 -18.05 26.21
C ALA A 464 -15.33 -17.39 26.25
N ILE A 465 -14.49 -17.77 27.20
CA ILE A 465 -13.12 -17.31 27.34
C ILE A 465 -12.20 -18.36 26.76
N SER A 466 -11.31 -17.96 25.86
CA SER A 466 -10.28 -18.83 25.32
C SER A 466 -9.18 -19.09 26.38
N ALA A 467 -8.57 -20.25 26.35
CA ALA A 467 -7.36 -20.55 27.14
C ALA A 467 -6.07 -20.06 26.45
N ASN A 468 -6.18 -19.45 25.26
CA ASN A 468 -5.04 -19.08 24.41
C ASN A 468 -5.23 -17.67 23.82
N PRO A 469 -4.13 -16.98 23.47
CA PRO A 469 -4.18 -15.69 22.78
C PRO A 469 -5.05 -15.74 21.52
N PHE A 470 -5.81 -14.68 21.24
CA PHE A 470 -6.82 -14.67 20.18
C PHE A 470 -6.28 -14.96 18.76
N ALA A 471 -5.06 -14.52 18.44
CA ALA A 471 -4.43 -14.75 17.14
C ALA A 471 -3.72 -16.12 17.02
N SER A 472 -3.63 -16.89 18.12
CA SER A 472 -2.95 -18.18 18.12
C SER A 472 -3.74 -19.25 17.33
N THR A 473 -3.04 -20.21 16.75
CA THR A 473 -3.66 -21.35 16.06
C THR A 473 -4.60 -22.11 16.99
N ALA A 474 -4.22 -22.28 18.27
CA ALA A 474 -5.05 -22.96 19.27
C ALA A 474 -6.41 -22.25 19.48
N SER A 475 -6.41 -20.91 19.61
CA SER A 475 -7.66 -20.15 19.73
C SER A 475 -8.50 -20.19 18.45
N GLN A 476 -7.85 -20.18 17.28
CA GLN A 476 -8.54 -20.37 16.01
C GLN A 476 -9.21 -21.75 15.92
N ASP A 477 -8.55 -22.81 16.38
CA ASP A 477 -9.10 -24.17 16.39
C ASP A 477 -10.28 -24.27 17.37
N THR A 478 -10.19 -23.60 18.53
CA THR A 478 -11.31 -23.48 19.48
C THR A 478 -12.54 -22.83 18.83
N VAL A 479 -12.36 -21.71 18.10
CA VAL A 479 -13.46 -21.05 17.38
C VAL A 479 -14.06 -21.96 16.31
N ARG A 480 -13.23 -22.66 15.53
CA ARG A 480 -13.72 -23.63 14.52
C ARG A 480 -14.53 -24.74 15.18
N ALA A 481 -14.04 -25.31 16.30
CA ALA A 481 -14.75 -26.32 17.04
C ALA A 481 -16.09 -25.82 17.62
N ILE A 482 -16.17 -24.57 18.07
CA ILE A 482 -17.45 -23.97 18.50
C ILE A 482 -18.43 -23.79 17.30
N ARG A 483 -17.93 -23.37 16.13
CA ARG A 483 -18.73 -23.25 14.90
C ARG A 483 -19.28 -24.59 14.41
N ASP A 484 -18.52 -25.67 14.62
CA ASP A 484 -18.94 -27.03 14.24
C ASP A 484 -19.98 -27.63 15.18
N LEU A 485 -20.27 -27.02 16.34
CA LEU A 485 -21.33 -27.47 17.23
C LEU A 485 -22.70 -27.31 16.55
N PRO A 486 -23.54 -28.36 16.53
CA PRO A 486 -24.88 -28.25 15.95
C PRO A 486 -25.70 -27.21 16.72
N ALA A 487 -26.30 -26.26 15.97
CA ALA A 487 -27.23 -25.30 16.56
C ALA A 487 -28.43 -26.01 17.23
N PRO A 488 -29.03 -25.39 18.25
CA PRO A 488 -30.26 -25.95 18.85
C PRO A 488 -31.40 -26.05 17.81
N PRO A 489 -32.32 -27.04 17.92
CA PRO A 489 -33.42 -27.18 17.00
C PRO A 489 -34.25 -25.90 16.89
N GLY A 490 -34.43 -25.39 15.66
CA GLY A 490 -35.18 -24.16 15.38
C GLY A 490 -34.46 -22.85 15.71
N ALA A 491 -33.16 -22.91 16.07
CA ALA A 491 -32.32 -21.75 16.33
C ALA A 491 -31.13 -21.71 15.37
N SER A 492 -30.49 -20.57 15.26
CA SER A 492 -29.19 -20.41 14.61
C SER A 492 -28.11 -20.04 15.64
N ALA A 493 -26.86 -20.46 15.38
CA ALA A 493 -25.72 -20.11 16.18
C ALA A 493 -24.64 -19.52 15.27
N ARG A 494 -24.15 -18.34 15.60
CA ARG A 494 -23.07 -17.64 14.89
C ARG A 494 -22.02 -17.17 15.89
N VAL A 495 -20.76 -17.21 15.50
CA VAL A 495 -19.63 -16.89 16.38
C VAL A 495 -18.99 -15.57 15.99
N THR A 496 -18.69 -14.71 16.96
CA THR A 496 -17.94 -13.46 16.80
C THR A 496 -16.92 -13.27 17.93
N GLY A 497 -16.15 -12.20 17.90
CA GLY A 497 -15.06 -11.88 18.81
C GLY A 497 -13.71 -11.96 18.13
N ALA A 498 -12.66 -11.46 18.79
CA ALA A 498 -11.36 -11.22 18.19
C ALA A 498 -10.76 -12.42 17.43
N SER A 499 -10.84 -13.64 17.98
CA SER A 499 -10.33 -14.85 17.30
C SER A 499 -11.15 -15.21 16.06
N ALA A 500 -12.47 -15.03 16.11
CA ALA A 500 -13.35 -15.30 14.99
C ALA A 500 -13.18 -14.24 13.88
N ASP A 501 -13.04 -12.97 14.25
CA ASP A 501 -12.72 -11.87 13.32
C ASP A 501 -11.40 -12.14 12.59
N PHE A 502 -10.38 -12.60 13.29
CA PHE A 502 -9.08 -12.95 12.71
C PHE A 502 -9.20 -14.07 11.66
N ILE A 503 -9.95 -15.14 11.95
CA ILE A 503 -10.21 -16.26 11.03
C ILE A 503 -10.95 -15.77 9.79
N ASP A 504 -12.06 -15.05 9.98
CA ASP A 504 -12.92 -14.61 8.88
C ASP A 504 -12.20 -13.59 7.99
N PHE A 505 -11.37 -12.73 8.57
CA PHE A 505 -10.54 -11.81 7.83
C PHE A 505 -9.53 -12.55 6.93
N GLN A 506 -8.79 -13.54 7.49
CA GLN A 506 -7.88 -14.37 6.69
C GLN A 506 -8.62 -15.14 5.58
N ALA A 507 -9.76 -15.73 5.88
CA ALA A 507 -10.57 -16.46 4.91
C ALA A 507 -11.07 -15.54 3.78
N SER A 508 -11.51 -14.33 4.13
CA SER A 508 -11.92 -13.32 3.14
C SER A 508 -10.75 -12.91 2.25
N LEU A 509 -9.57 -12.60 2.80
CA LEU A 509 -8.37 -12.29 2.02
C LEU A 509 -7.99 -13.44 1.09
N ALA A 510 -7.96 -14.67 1.60
CA ALA A 510 -7.59 -15.86 0.83
C ALA A 510 -8.57 -16.14 -0.32
N SER A 511 -9.86 -15.89 -0.14
CA SER A 511 -10.88 -16.11 -1.17
C SER A 511 -10.83 -15.10 -2.31
N HIS A 512 -10.44 -13.84 -2.05
CA HIS A 512 -10.36 -12.77 -3.04
C HIS A 512 -8.98 -12.66 -3.72
N LEU A 513 -7.91 -13.13 -3.06
CA LEU A 513 -6.54 -13.05 -3.57
C LEU A 513 -6.35 -13.67 -4.98
N PRO A 514 -6.91 -14.86 -5.31
CA PRO A 514 -6.75 -15.43 -6.64
C PRO A 514 -7.33 -14.54 -7.75
N ILE A 515 -8.45 -13.86 -7.48
CA ILE A 515 -9.08 -12.95 -8.44
C ILE A 515 -8.21 -11.71 -8.64
N ALA A 516 -7.69 -11.12 -7.56
CA ALA A 516 -6.79 -9.98 -7.62
C ALA A 516 -5.52 -10.30 -8.41
N VAL A 517 -4.90 -11.46 -8.13
CA VAL A 517 -3.72 -11.95 -8.87
C VAL A 517 -4.05 -12.16 -10.35
N ALA A 518 -5.20 -12.78 -10.66
CA ALA A 518 -5.62 -12.99 -12.05
C ALA A 518 -5.78 -11.67 -12.81
N ILE A 519 -6.36 -10.64 -12.19
CA ILE A 519 -6.51 -9.30 -12.78
C ILE A 519 -5.12 -8.72 -13.10
N ILE A 520 -4.18 -8.77 -12.17
CA ILE A 520 -2.81 -8.26 -12.35
C ILE A 520 -2.10 -9.01 -13.48
N VAL A 521 -2.16 -10.34 -13.47
CA VAL A 521 -1.51 -11.19 -14.49
C VAL A 521 -2.09 -10.91 -15.87
N VAL A 522 -3.41 -10.92 -16.01
CA VAL A 522 -4.09 -10.69 -17.30
C VAL A 522 -3.81 -9.27 -17.80
N ALA A 523 -3.95 -8.26 -16.94
CA ALA A 523 -3.68 -6.88 -17.32
C ALA A 523 -2.23 -6.71 -17.79
N THR A 524 -1.26 -7.27 -17.06
CA THR A 524 0.16 -7.20 -17.42
C THR A 524 0.44 -7.89 -18.75
N LEU A 525 -0.10 -9.11 -18.96
CA LEU A 525 0.05 -9.84 -20.22
C LEU A 525 -0.51 -9.04 -21.40
N VAL A 526 -1.71 -8.48 -21.25
CA VAL A 526 -2.37 -7.70 -22.31
C VAL A 526 -1.61 -6.41 -22.59
N ILE A 527 -1.29 -5.62 -21.57
CA ILE A 527 -0.66 -4.30 -21.75
C ILE A 527 0.75 -4.45 -22.34
N LEU A 528 1.57 -5.37 -21.82
CA LEU A 528 2.92 -5.63 -22.34
C LEU A 528 2.86 -6.24 -23.74
N PHE A 529 1.89 -7.10 -24.04
CA PHE A 529 1.68 -7.61 -25.40
C PHE A 529 1.32 -6.50 -26.37
N LEU A 530 0.39 -5.61 -26.02
CA LEU A 530 0.01 -4.46 -26.85
C LEU A 530 1.20 -3.53 -27.13
N MET A 531 2.11 -3.40 -26.17
CA MET A 531 3.30 -2.57 -26.32
C MET A 531 4.39 -3.23 -27.17
N THR A 532 4.67 -4.53 -26.93
CA THR A 532 5.85 -5.23 -27.50
C THR A 532 5.52 -6.04 -28.75
N GLY A 533 4.30 -6.55 -28.87
CA GLY A 533 3.90 -7.52 -29.90
C GLY A 533 4.44 -8.94 -29.62
N SER A 534 4.95 -9.21 -28.44
CA SER A 534 5.50 -10.50 -28.01
C SER A 534 4.65 -11.11 -26.89
N VAL A 535 4.58 -12.44 -26.83
CA VAL A 535 4.01 -13.20 -25.71
C VAL A 535 5.08 -13.60 -24.70
N VAL A 536 6.31 -13.81 -25.15
CA VAL A 536 7.42 -14.27 -24.31
C VAL A 536 7.88 -13.19 -23.33
N LEU A 537 7.97 -11.95 -23.77
CA LEU A 537 8.39 -10.83 -22.91
C LEU A 537 7.46 -10.60 -21.72
N PRO A 538 6.12 -10.55 -21.87
CA PRO A 538 5.19 -10.47 -20.74
C PRO A 538 5.34 -11.63 -19.75
N VAL A 539 5.39 -12.87 -20.24
CA VAL A 539 5.55 -14.06 -19.37
C VAL A 539 6.85 -14.02 -18.60
N LYS A 540 7.96 -13.67 -19.28
CA LYS A 540 9.26 -13.48 -18.61
C LYS A 540 9.17 -12.39 -17.53
N SER A 541 8.54 -11.25 -17.81
CA SER A 541 8.38 -10.17 -16.85
C SER A 541 7.57 -10.60 -15.62
N LEU A 542 6.50 -11.38 -15.83
CA LEU A 542 5.71 -11.96 -14.72
C LEU A 542 6.57 -12.85 -13.81
N LEU A 543 7.34 -13.77 -14.40
CA LEU A 543 8.21 -14.68 -13.64
C LEU A 543 9.27 -13.91 -12.83
N MET A 544 9.87 -12.88 -13.42
CA MET A 544 10.83 -12.04 -12.72
C MET A 544 10.19 -11.23 -11.60
N ASN A 545 8.95 -10.73 -11.78
CA ASN A 545 8.23 -10.01 -10.75
C ASN A 545 7.87 -10.92 -9.56
N PHE A 546 7.42 -12.16 -9.83
CA PHE A 546 7.17 -13.12 -8.75
C PHE A 546 8.45 -13.47 -7.98
N LEU A 547 9.58 -13.62 -8.68
CA LEU A 547 10.87 -13.88 -8.05
C LEU A 547 11.34 -12.68 -7.19
N ASN A 548 11.15 -11.45 -7.67
CA ASN A 548 11.42 -10.23 -6.92
C ASN A 548 10.59 -10.18 -5.63
N LEU A 549 9.28 -10.38 -5.74
CA LEU A 549 8.36 -10.32 -4.62
C LEU A 549 8.62 -11.42 -3.58
N SER A 550 8.97 -12.64 -4.04
CA SER A 550 9.41 -13.71 -3.13
C SER A 550 10.58 -13.25 -2.25
N ALA A 551 11.62 -12.64 -2.85
CA ALA A 551 12.76 -12.11 -2.12
C ALA A 551 12.37 -10.97 -1.15
N VAL A 552 11.47 -10.06 -1.57
CA VAL A 552 10.98 -8.97 -0.73
C VAL A 552 10.23 -9.50 0.48
N PHE A 553 9.32 -10.45 0.29
CA PHE A 553 8.55 -11.03 1.40
C PHE A 553 9.43 -11.81 2.37
N GLY A 554 10.43 -12.54 1.86
CA GLY A 554 11.41 -13.18 2.73
C GLY A 554 12.23 -12.18 3.56
N LEU A 555 12.64 -11.05 2.96
CA LEU A 555 13.30 -9.96 3.68
C LEU A 555 12.38 -9.29 4.71
N LEU A 556 11.10 -9.12 4.41
CA LEU A 556 10.14 -8.58 5.38
C LEU A 556 9.98 -9.50 6.58
N VAL A 557 9.93 -10.82 6.38
CA VAL A 557 9.92 -11.80 7.48
C VAL A 557 11.17 -11.64 8.34
N LEU A 558 12.36 -11.63 7.74
CA LEU A 558 13.63 -11.45 8.48
C LEU A 558 13.67 -10.11 9.25
N ILE A 559 13.21 -9.02 8.64
CA ILE A 559 13.28 -7.70 9.25
C ILE A 559 12.21 -7.54 10.35
N PHE A 560 10.93 -7.73 10.01
CA PHE A 560 9.82 -7.33 10.87
C PHE A 560 9.30 -8.47 11.74
N GLN A 561 9.24 -9.71 11.25
CA GLN A 561 8.82 -10.85 12.06
C GLN A 561 9.94 -11.34 12.97
N ASP A 562 11.17 -11.50 12.44
CA ASP A 562 12.30 -12.03 13.16
C ASP A 562 13.14 -10.92 13.87
N GLY A 563 12.82 -9.64 13.65
CA GLY A 563 13.37 -8.50 14.40
C GLY A 563 14.79 -8.08 14.06
N HIS A 564 15.39 -8.54 12.91
CA HIS A 564 16.80 -8.33 12.64
C HIS A 564 17.29 -6.88 12.54
N LEU A 565 16.43 -5.91 12.28
CA LEU A 565 16.78 -4.49 12.15
C LEU A 565 16.01 -3.58 13.14
N GLU A 566 15.48 -4.10 14.23
CA GLU A 566 14.71 -3.37 15.24
C GLU A 566 15.39 -2.09 15.70
N GLY A 567 16.65 -2.19 16.14
CA GLY A 567 17.39 -1.05 16.66
C GLY A 567 17.68 0.04 15.61
N LEU A 568 17.85 -0.35 14.34
CA LEU A 568 18.09 0.61 13.24
C LEU A 568 16.78 1.32 12.83
N LEU A 569 15.68 0.58 12.75
CA LEU A 569 14.40 1.08 12.30
C LEU A 569 13.52 1.62 13.42
N GLY A 570 13.92 1.43 14.70
CA GLY A 570 13.24 1.93 15.87
C GLY A 570 11.82 1.34 16.02
N PHE A 571 11.72 0.01 16.09
CA PHE A 571 10.48 -0.72 16.37
C PHE A 571 10.78 -1.93 17.25
N THR A 572 9.77 -2.57 17.80
CA THR A 572 9.84 -3.88 18.44
C THR A 572 9.06 -4.88 17.62
N SER A 573 9.66 -6.02 17.29
CA SER A 573 9.01 -7.04 16.45
C SER A 573 7.78 -7.61 17.15
N PRO A 574 6.64 -7.67 16.47
CA PRO A 574 5.46 -8.39 16.96
C PRO A 574 5.54 -9.91 16.75
N GLY A 575 6.65 -10.43 16.18
CA GLY A 575 6.80 -11.84 15.82
C GLY A 575 5.95 -12.32 14.65
N ALA A 576 5.32 -11.40 13.94
CA ALA A 576 4.41 -11.67 12.82
C ALA A 576 4.32 -10.45 11.89
N ILE A 577 3.77 -10.63 10.68
CA ILE A 577 3.52 -9.58 9.69
C ILE A 577 2.02 -9.26 9.68
N GLU A 578 1.66 -7.98 9.55
CA GLU A 578 0.27 -7.59 9.39
C GLU A 578 -0.31 -8.19 8.08
N GLN A 579 -1.44 -8.90 8.18
CA GLN A 579 -1.94 -9.80 7.13
C GLN A 579 -2.34 -9.13 5.81
N THR A 580 -2.60 -7.81 5.79
CA THR A 580 -2.90 -7.07 4.55
C THR A 580 -1.65 -6.57 3.85
N MET A 581 -0.52 -6.43 4.55
CA MET A 581 0.71 -5.85 4.00
C MET A 581 1.29 -6.64 2.82
N PRO A 582 1.36 -7.97 2.85
CA PRO A 582 1.82 -8.72 1.68
C PRO A 582 0.96 -8.46 0.43
N ILE A 583 -0.37 -8.34 0.57
CA ILE A 583 -1.29 -8.07 -0.55
C ILE A 583 -1.06 -6.66 -1.10
N LEU A 584 -0.94 -5.67 -0.22
CA LEU A 584 -0.69 -4.29 -0.62
C LEU A 584 0.66 -4.12 -1.31
N ILE A 585 1.73 -4.65 -0.69
CA ILE A 585 3.09 -4.60 -1.25
C ILE A 585 3.14 -5.37 -2.57
N PHE A 586 2.44 -6.52 -2.68
CA PHE A 586 2.31 -7.25 -3.93
C PHE A 586 1.74 -6.37 -5.04
N ALA A 587 0.60 -5.71 -4.82
CA ALA A 587 -0.04 -4.88 -5.83
C ALA A 587 0.84 -3.66 -6.23
N VAL A 588 1.39 -2.96 -5.23
CA VAL A 588 2.24 -1.78 -5.45
C VAL A 588 3.54 -2.15 -6.17
N ALA A 589 4.29 -3.10 -5.61
CA ALA A 589 5.60 -3.48 -6.13
C ALA A 589 5.50 -4.16 -7.49
N PHE A 590 4.44 -4.97 -7.72
CA PHE A 590 4.19 -5.59 -9.02
C PHE A 590 3.90 -4.55 -10.10
N GLY A 591 3.07 -3.55 -9.77
CA GLY A 591 2.76 -2.43 -10.66
C GLY A 591 4.02 -1.66 -11.05
N LEU A 592 4.83 -1.27 -10.07
CA LEU A 592 6.07 -0.52 -10.27
C LEU A 592 7.15 -1.31 -11.01
N SER A 593 7.34 -2.58 -10.66
CA SER A 593 8.32 -3.43 -11.36
C SER A 593 7.92 -3.60 -12.83
N THR A 594 6.63 -3.74 -13.14
CA THR A 594 6.15 -3.81 -14.52
C THR A 594 6.36 -2.48 -15.25
N ASP A 595 6.17 -1.33 -14.58
CA ASP A 595 6.41 0.00 -15.13
C ASP A 595 7.83 0.14 -15.65
N TYR A 596 8.81 -0.12 -14.83
CA TYR A 596 10.21 -0.04 -15.26
C TYR A 596 10.56 -1.06 -16.37
N ALA A 597 9.90 -2.23 -16.43
CA ALA A 597 10.06 -3.18 -17.54
C ALA A 597 9.59 -2.53 -18.86
N VAL A 598 8.47 -1.82 -18.85
CA VAL A 598 7.94 -1.07 -19.99
C VAL A 598 8.98 -0.09 -20.52
N PHE A 599 9.64 0.68 -19.64
CA PHE A 599 10.65 1.66 -20.05
C PHE A 599 11.88 1.01 -20.70
N LEU A 600 12.43 -0.05 -20.11
CA LEU A 600 13.60 -0.74 -20.64
C LEU A 600 13.28 -1.44 -21.98
N LEU A 601 12.18 -2.19 -22.04
CA LEU A 601 11.76 -2.93 -23.24
C LEU A 601 11.43 -1.99 -24.42
N SER A 602 10.87 -0.80 -24.15
CA SER A 602 10.62 0.22 -25.17
C SER A 602 11.92 0.67 -25.85
N ARG A 603 12.98 0.90 -25.09
CA ARG A 603 14.29 1.33 -25.62
C ARG A 603 15.05 0.20 -26.32
N ILE A 604 14.94 -1.02 -25.81
CA ILE A 604 15.51 -2.20 -26.50
C ILE A 604 14.82 -2.39 -27.84
N LYS A 605 13.48 -2.26 -27.88
CA LYS A 605 12.71 -2.36 -29.11
C LYS A 605 13.08 -1.24 -30.11
N GLU A 606 13.18 0.02 -29.64
CA GLU A 606 13.62 1.15 -30.49
C GLU A 606 14.99 0.90 -31.12
N ALA A 607 15.97 0.39 -30.37
CA ALA A 607 17.29 0.08 -30.90
C ALA A 607 17.25 -1.07 -31.91
N ARG A 608 16.45 -2.12 -31.65
CA ARG A 608 16.29 -3.24 -32.58
C ARG A 608 15.58 -2.86 -33.87
N ASP A 609 14.49 -2.09 -33.77
CA ASP A 609 13.75 -1.59 -34.94
C ASP A 609 14.63 -0.64 -35.76
N GLY A 610 15.62 0.02 -35.14
CA GLY A 610 16.68 0.80 -35.76
C GLY A 610 17.78 -0.04 -36.45
N GLY A 611 17.70 -1.39 -36.43
CA GLY A 611 18.61 -2.29 -37.12
C GLY A 611 19.75 -2.88 -36.28
N ALA A 612 19.80 -2.66 -34.95
CA ALA A 612 20.75 -3.31 -34.08
C ALA A 612 20.45 -4.81 -33.94
N SER A 613 21.49 -5.63 -33.73
CA SER A 613 21.32 -7.05 -33.40
C SER A 613 20.59 -7.23 -32.07
N ASP A 614 20.07 -8.43 -31.77
CA ASP A 614 19.36 -8.70 -30.52
C ASP A 614 20.23 -8.36 -29.29
N SER A 615 21.48 -8.82 -29.23
CA SER A 615 22.42 -8.52 -28.14
C SER A 615 22.81 -7.04 -28.07
N GLU A 616 23.03 -6.41 -29.22
CA GLU A 616 23.39 -4.98 -29.28
C GLU A 616 22.23 -4.08 -28.86
N SER A 617 21.00 -4.45 -29.24
CA SER A 617 19.80 -3.69 -28.84
C SER A 617 19.60 -3.71 -27.32
N VAL A 618 19.92 -4.83 -26.64
CA VAL A 618 19.89 -4.92 -25.18
C VAL A 618 20.95 -4.01 -24.54
N ALA A 619 22.20 -4.04 -25.05
CA ALA A 619 23.27 -3.20 -24.54
C ALA A 619 22.99 -1.71 -24.69
N ILE A 620 22.52 -1.28 -25.88
CA ILE A 620 22.13 0.10 -26.15
C ILE A 620 20.90 0.52 -25.33
N GLY A 621 19.90 -0.37 -25.25
CA GLY A 621 18.69 -0.13 -24.44
C GLY A 621 19.03 0.10 -22.97
N LEU A 622 19.89 -0.76 -22.39
CA LEU A 622 20.32 -0.63 -21.00
C LEU A 622 21.19 0.61 -20.78
N GLU A 623 22.08 0.98 -21.68
CA GLU A 623 22.88 2.21 -21.56
C GLU A 623 21.98 3.46 -21.56
N ARG A 624 21.00 3.52 -22.45
CA ARG A 624 20.10 4.68 -22.56
C ARG A 624 19.11 4.81 -21.40
N THR A 625 18.76 3.69 -20.75
CA THR A 625 17.78 3.67 -19.65
C THR A 625 18.41 3.49 -18.28
N GLY A 626 19.51 2.78 -18.16
CA GLY A 626 20.06 2.35 -16.88
C GLY A 626 20.29 3.49 -15.89
N ARG A 627 20.87 4.59 -16.35
CA ARG A 627 21.07 5.78 -15.52
C ARG A 627 19.74 6.40 -15.06
N ILE A 628 18.76 6.47 -15.96
CA ILE A 628 17.45 7.08 -15.69
C ILE A 628 16.67 6.19 -14.73
N VAL A 629 16.59 4.87 -15.01
CA VAL A 629 15.91 3.89 -14.18
C VAL A 629 16.51 3.79 -12.79
N THR A 630 17.85 3.80 -12.68
CA THR A 630 18.50 3.77 -11.36
C THR A 630 18.23 5.04 -10.56
N ALA A 631 18.24 6.21 -11.21
CA ALA A 631 17.89 7.45 -10.53
C ALA A 631 16.42 7.47 -10.10
N ALA A 632 15.50 7.02 -10.96
CA ALA A 632 14.08 6.89 -10.67
C ALA A 632 13.86 5.92 -9.50
N ALA A 633 14.47 4.73 -9.54
CA ALA A 633 14.39 3.74 -8.48
C ALA A 633 14.93 4.27 -7.14
N LEU A 634 16.06 5.01 -7.15
CA LEU A 634 16.59 5.61 -5.95
C LEU A 634 15.69 6.71 -5.39
N LEU A 635 15.17 7.58 -6.25
CA LEU A 635 14.24 8.64 -5.85
C LEU A 635 12.95 8.05 -5.27
N PHE A 636 12.40 7.03 -5.92
CA PHE A 636 11.23 6.33 -5.42
C PHE A 636 11.50 5.61 -4.10
N ALA A 637 12.61 4.86 -4.01
CA ALA A 637 13.00 4.18 -2.77
C ALA A 637 13.16 5.16 -1.60
N VAL A 638 13.75 6.34 -1.84
CA VAL A 638 13.86 7.39 -0.82
C VAL A 638 12.50 7.93 -0.40
N ALA A 639 11.55 8.11 -1.34
CA ALA A 639 10.19 8.52 -1.02
C ALA A 639 9.50 7.48 -0.13
N MET A 640 9.67 6.19 -0.43
CA MET A 640 9.09 5.09 0.35
C MET A 640 9.80 4.90 1.70
N LEU A 641 11.12 5.02 1.75
CA LEU A 641 11.88 4.93 3.01
C LEU A 641 11.60 6.09 3.98
N ALA A 642 11.04 7.20 3.52
CA ALA A 642 10.55 8.22 4.44
C ALA A 642 9.46 7.67 5.38
N PHE A 643 8.67 6.70 4.93
CA PHE A 643 7.69 6.02 5.78
C PHE A 643 8.31 5.02 6.78
N ALA A 644 9.58 4.64 6.62
CA ALA A 644 10.30 3.87 7.63
C ALA A 644 10.50 4.66 8.93
N THR A 645 10.34 5.99 8.91
CA THR A 645 10.36 6.84 10.11
C THR A 645 9.04 6.81 10.89
N SER A 646 7.97 6.23 10.33
CA SER A 646 6.68 6.08 11.01
C SER A 646 6.85 5.34 12.34
N LYS A 647 6.01 5.67 13.31
CA LYS A 647 5.92 4.93 14.58
C LYS A 647 4.95 3.77 14.51
N ILE A 648 4.19 3.65 13.42
CA ILE A 648 3.26 2.55 13.16
C ILE A 648 3.99 1.48 12.33
N ILE A 649 4.04 0.24 12.84
CA ILE A 649 4.83 -0.84 12.25
C ILE A 649 4.41 -1.16 10.83
N PHE A 650 3.12 -1.36 10.54
CA PHE A 650 2.67 -1.75 9.21
C PHE A 650 2.91 -0.66 8.14
N ILE A 651 2.99 0.63 8.54
CA ILE A 651 3.41 1.71 7.63
C ILE A 651 4.90 1.58 7.31
N LYS A 652 5.74 1.21 8.31
CA LYS A 652 7.16 0.89 8.07
C LYS A 652 7.32 -0.30 7.14
N GLU A 653 6.56 -1.38 7.36
CA GLU A 653 6.54 -2.59 6.52
C GLU A 653 6.27 -2.23 5.06
N ASN A 654 5.24 -1.42 4.81
CA ASN A 654 4.90 -0.96 3.46
C ASN A 654 6.02 -0.10 2.85
N GLY A 655 6.56 0.87 3.60
CA GLY A 655 7.62 1.75 3.13
C GLY A 655 8.89 1.00 2.79
N VAL A 656 9.38 0.17 3.71
CA VAL A 656 10.60 -0.63 3.55
C VAL A 656 10.42 -1.71 2.48
N GLY A 657 9.31 -2.46 2.52
CA GLY A 657 9.01 -3.51 1.55
C GLY A 657 8.94 -3.00 0.11
N THR A 658 8.24 -1.89 -0.10
CA THR A 658 8.14 -1.27 -1.43
C THR A 658 9.48 -0.71 -1.89
N ALA A 659 10.27 -0.09 -1.00
CA ALA A 659 11.61 0.39 -1.33
C ALA A 659 12.54 -0.76 -1.72
N LEU A 660 12.55 -1.86 -0.95
CA LEU A 660 13.32 -3.07 -1.26
C LEU A 660 12.91 -3.67 -2.61
N ALA A 661 11.61 -3.75 -2.89
CA ALA A 661 11.11 -4.25 -4.17
C ALA A 661 11.67 -3.49 -5.36
N VAL A 662 11.65 -2.16 -5.30
CA VAL A 662 12.17 -1.29 -6.37
C VAL A 662 13.68 -1.36 -6.48
N LEU A 663 14.42 -1.41 -5.36
CA LEU A 663 15.88 -1.50 -5.36
C LEU A 663 16.37 -2.85 -5.89
N ILE A 664 15.76 -3.96 -5.51
CA ILE A 664 16.08 -5.31 -6.02
C ILE A 664 15.75 -5.39 -7.50
N ASP A 665 14.60 -4.85 -7.92
CA ASP A 665 14.21 -4.82 -9.32
C ASP A 665 15.23 -4.03 -10.17
N ALA A 666 15.58 -2.83 -9.77
CA ALA A 666 16.51 -1.98 -10.51
C ALA A 666 17.92 -2.54 -10.57
N SER A 667 18.41 -3.20 -9.51
CA SER A 667 19.78 -3.70 -9.39
C SER A 667 19.91 -5.14 -9.90
N ILE A 668 19.21 -6.10 -9.33
CA ILE A 668 19.38 -7.53 -9.64
C ILE A 668 18.58 -7.91 -10.89
N ILE A 669 17.31 -7.58 -10.93
CA ILE A 669 16.45 -7.99 -12.04
C ILE A 669 16.88 -7.32 -13.34
N ARG A 670 16.95 -5.99 -13.36
CA ARG A 670 17.17 -5.24 -14.60
C ARG A 670 18.62 -5.19 -15.04
N ALA A 671 19.53 -5.03 -14.10
CA ALA A 671 20.94 -4.92 -14.44
C ALA A 671 21.60 -6.25 -14.77
N LEU A 672 21.11 -7.37 -14.19
CA LEU A 672 21.72 -8.69 -14.33
C LEU A 672 20.79 -9.70 -15.00
N LEU A 673 19.59 -9.93 -14.44
CA LEU A 673 18.72 -11.03 -14.88
C LEU A 673 18.10 -10.76 -16.26
N VAL A 674 17.62 -9.54 -16.51
CA VAL A 674 17.01 -9.18 -17.83
C VAL A 674 17.98 -9.34 -18.97
N PRO A 675 19.19 -8.74 -18.98
CA PRO A 675 20.11 -8.93 -20.11
C PRO A 675 20.59 -10.37 -20.24
N ALA A 676 20.80 -11.10 -19.14
CA ALA A 676 21.16 -12.52 -19.20
C ALA A 676 20.05 -13.37 -19.87
N LEU A 677 18.79 -13.21 -19.45
CA LEU A 677 17.66 -13.94 -20.04
C LEU A 677 17.37 -13.50 -21.48
N MET A 678 17.57 -12.23 -21.82
CA MET A 678 17.39 -11.77 -23.21
C MET A 678 18.43 -12.36 -24.15
N GLU A 679 19.68 -12.53 -23.69
CA GLU A 679 20.71 -13.22 -24.47
C GLU A 679 20.40 -14.70 -24.63
N LEU A 680 19.99 -15.40 -23.56
CA LEU A 680 19.63 -16.82 -23.60
C LEU A 680 18.45 -17.13 -24.52
N LEU A 681 17.43 -16.27 -24.53
CA LEU A 681 16.24 -16.45 -25.36
C LEU A 681 16.43 -15.94 -26.80
N GLY A 682 17.37 -15.03 -27.04
CA GLY A 682 17.67 -14.49 -28.37
C GLY A 682 16.40 -14.08 -29.15
N LYS A 683 16.20 -14.66 -30.32
CA LYS A 683 15.06 -14.37 -31.21
C LYS A 683 13.69 -14.72 -30.58
N TRP A 684 13.64 -15.67 -29.64
CA TRP A 684 12.41 -16.08 -28.95
C TRP A 684 11.79 -14.96 -28.12
N ASN A 685 12.58 -13.99 -27.66
CA ASN A 685 12.05 -12.83 -26.94
C ASN A 685 10.93 -12.10 -27.69
N TRP A 686 10.93 -12.16 -29.00
CA TRP A 686 10.00 -11.42 -29.88
C TRP A 686 8.93 -12.31 -30.51
N TRP A 687 8.82 -13.56 -30.05
CA TRP A 687 7.89 -14.51 -30.61
C TRP A 687 6.44 -14.24 -30.14
N ALA A 688 5.52 -14.33 -31.11
CA ALA A 688 4.08 -14.38 -30.86
C ALA A 688 3.41 -15.31 -31.90
N PRO A 689 2.34 -16.05 -31.49
CA PRO A 689 1.52 -16.83 -32.44
C PRO A 689 0.96 -15.95 -33.57
N ALA A 690 0.83 -16.51 -34.76
CA ALA A 690 0.40 -15.76 -35.94
C ALA A 690 -0.94 -14.99 -35.79
N PRO A 691 -2.00 -15.53 -35.09
CA PRO A 691 -3.22 -14.80 -34.85
C PRO A 691 -3.00 -13.53 -33.99
N LEU A 692 -2.20 -13.65 -32.93
CA LEU A 692 -1.91 -12.54 -32.02
C LEU A 692 -1.05 -11.47 -32.72
N ARG A 693 -0.08 -11.88 -33.54
CA ARG A 693 0.73 -10.96 -34.34
C ARG A 693 -0.14 -10.13 -35.29
N ARG A 694 -1.08 -10.78 -36.02
CA ARG A 694 -2.05 -10.09 -36.88
C ARG A 694 -2.95 -9.13 -36.11
N LEU A 695 -3.36 -9.52 -34.89
CA LEU A 695 -4.16 -8.65 -34.00
C LEU A 695 -3.35 -7.43 -33.61
N HIS A 696 -2.09 -7.59 -33.18
CA HIS A 696 -1.20 -6.49 -32.81
C HIS A 696 -0.99 -5.51 -34.00
N GLU A 697 -0.75 -6.01 -35.21
CA GLU A 697 -0.62 -5.22 -36.44
C GLU A 697 -1.90 -4.44 -36.76
N ARG A 698 -3.10 -5.01 -36.54
CA ARG A 698 -4.40 -4.35 -36.78
C ARG A 698 -4.73 -3.25 -35.76
N ILE A 699 -4.38 -3.46 -34.51
CA ILE A 699 -4.65 -2.47 -33.44
C ILE A 699 -3.79 -1.21 -33.63
N GLY A 700 -2.71 -1.29 -34.44
CA GLY A 700 -1.94 -0.13 -34.85
C GLY A 700 -1.20 0.60 -33.74
N VAL A 701 -1.03 -0.04 -32.57
CA VAL A 701 -0.26 0.52 -31.45
C VAL A 701 1.25 0.36 -31.71
N GLY A 702 1.63 -0.42 -32.73
CA GLY A 702 2.99 -0.45 -33.26
C GLY A 702 3.40 0.87 -33.92
N GLU A 703 4.68 1.13 -34.02
CA GLU A 703 5.23 2.32 -34.65
C GLU A 703 4.79 2.42 -36.13
N GLY A 704 3.63 3.00 -36.40
CA GLY A 704 3.19 3.44 -37.70
C GLY A 704 3.94 4.70 -38.11
N GLY A 705 5.14 4.53 -38.56
CA GLY A 705 6.01 5.57 -39.05
C GLY A 705 7.25 4.97 -39.66
N SER A 706 7.07 4.02 -40.62
CA SER A 706 8.14 3.70 -41.55
C SER A 706 8.50 5.01 -42.24
N GLN A 707 9.58 5.66 -41.80
CA GLN A 707 10.28 6.57 -42.69
C GLN A 707 10.55 5.76 -43.98
N PRO A 708 10.21 6.32 -45.17
CA PRO A 708 10.62 5.68 -46.39
C PRO A 708 12.12 5.47 -46.33
N ARG A 709 12.59 4.24 -46.49
CA ARG A 709 14.00 3.96 -46.70
C ARG A 709 14.50 4.96 -47.73
N PRO A 710 15.59 5.72 -47.48
CA PRO A 710 16.21 6.49 -48.55
C PRO A 710 16.52 5.46 -49.64
N ARG A 711 15.94 5.68 -50.83
CA ARG A 711 16.34 4.92 -52.01
C ARG A 711 17.84 5.09 -52.15
N PRO A 712 18.62 3.99 -52.38
CA PRO A 712 20.01 4.14 -52.72
C PRO A 712 20.04 5.05 -53.96
N GLU A 713 20.70 6.19 -53.86
CA GLU A 713 21.05 6.98 -55.01
C GLU A 713 21.88 6.07 -55.89
N LEU A 714 21.30 5.70 -57.04
CA LEU A 714 22.05 5.09 -58.10
C LEU A 714 23.14 6.06 -58.49
N SER A 715 24.38 5.70 -58.15
CA SER A 715 25.59 6.37 -58.56
C SER A 715 25.51 6.56 -60.08
N SER A 716 25.46 7.82 -60.53
CA SER A 716 25.59 8.23 -61.90
C SER A 716 27.05 8.09 -62.36
N ALA A 717 27.56 6.84 -62.39
CA ALA A 717 28.88 6.48 -62.87
C ALA A 717 28.79 5.37 -63.92
N ASP A 718 27.87 5.49 -64.90
CA ASP A 718 27.88 4.72 -66.14
C ASP A 718 27.22 5.55 -67.23
N GLN A 719 27.78 6.73 -67.48
CA GLN A 719 27.68 7.41 -68.78
C GLN A 719 28.97 8.21 -68.99
N LEU A 720 29.98 7.55 -69.49
CA LEU A 720 30.99 8.03 -70.43
C LEU A 720 31.72 6.83 -71.03
#